data_f157c41712d21ba40c5760644f852ea0
#
_entry.id   f157c41712d21ba40c5760644f852ea0
#
_cell.length_a   1.000
_cell.length_b   1.000
_cell.length_c   1.000
_cell.angle_alpha   90.00
_cell.angle_beta   90.00
_cell.angle_gamma   90.00
#
_symmetry.space_group_name_H-M   'P 1'
#
loop_
_entity.id
_entity.type
_entity.pdbx_description
1 polymer ?
#
loop_
_entity_poly.entity_id
_entity_poly.type
_entity_poly.pdbx_seq_one_letter_code
_entity_poly.pdbx_strand_id
1 'polypeptide(L)'
;MAKTYSAVDIQILEGLDAVRMRPGMYIGSTGSRGLHHMIWEIVDNAIDEAANGYATEITVTLKKDGSCEVTDNGRGIPTDIHPQLGVSAVEVVYTQLHAGGKFNDKNYAYSGGLHGVGASVVNALSEWLVVDVYQNYTHYQQRFESITDPKTGKIISGHPMAPLAKVGNTRKRGTQVCFKPDPRVFEDTHFQSDIVRRRVRELAYLNKGVKFVFTDERARDADKRVFEYCYEGGIADFVKYLNTDKTAITDPIVFEAMRDGLLVRVAIQYTDSYTENIYSFVNNVPTPEGGTHEIAFKTAVTKAFNDYARRIGAIKEKEANLSGDDFREGMTAVVYAGVKNPQFEGQTKGRLGNTEVKPVFEAVCLEKLSVYLDDLKHQEFAQRIVEKAIKAAKVREASRKAREIARAKNALEAAPLVGKLSSCTGKKAEQNELFIVEGDSAGGSAKQGRDRHFQAILPLRGKPLNVEKKRLDQVLANEEFRSLITALGTGIGEEFDITKLKYNRVIILSDADQDGAHIRAILLTFFFRYMRELVTEGHVYIGMPPLYKVAKGGKTIYCYDDNALPAAIKSIGRGYTLQRYKGLGEMNPEQLWETTMNPDGRKLMQVTIEDLTEADRRVTVLMGDKVEPRKAYISAYANFNKQDDFKPVTESDR
;
A
#
# COMPACT_ATOMS: atom_id res chain seq x y z
N MET A 1 -4.40 -29.23 -36.74
CA MET A 1 -4.25 -30.35 -35.80
C MET A 1 -4.10 -29.77 -34.40
N ALA A 2 -4.97 -30.12 -33.47
CA ALA A 2 -4.80 -29.71 -32.09
C ALA A 2 -3.52 -30.37 -31.54
N LYS A 3 -2.61 -29.58 -30.95
CA LYS A 3 -1.44 -30.13 -30.25
C LYS A 3 -1.93 -31.01 -29.12
N THR A 4 -1.64 -32.28 -29.13
CA THR A 4 -1.99 -33.22 -28.07
C THR A 4 -1.11 -32.91 -26.87
N TYR A 5 -1.74 -32.49 -25.75
CA TYR A 5 -1.06 -32.29 -24.49
C TYR A 5 -0.61 -33.64 -23.92
N SER A 6 0.67 -33.79 -23.68
CA SER A 6 1.28 -35.04 -23.23
C SER A 6 2.22 -34.84 -22.04
N ALA A 7 2.65 -35.91 -21.41
CA ALA A 7 3.58 -35.85 -20.26
C ALA A 7 4.91 -35.14 -20.58
N VAL A 8 5.33 -35.10 -21.86
CA VAL A 8 6.54 -34.38 -22.32
C VAL A 8 6.36 -32.85 -22.21
N ASP A 9 5.13 -32.36 -22.20
CA ASP A 9 4.82 -30.93 -22.09
C ASP A 9 4.86 -30.45 -20.63
N ILE A 10 5.00 -31.36 -19.65
CA ILE A 10 5.12 -31.05 -18.23
C ILE A 10 6.58 -30.76 -17.92
N GLN A 11 6.90 -29.48 -17.64
CA GLN A 11 8.24 -29.06 -17.22
C GLN A 11 8.34 -29.09 -15.70
N ILE A 12 9.40 -29.73 -15.18
CA ILE A 12 9.76 -29.68 -13.77
C ILE A 12 10.80 -28.57 -13.62
N LEU A 13 10.50 -27.60 -12.76
CA LEU A 13 11.41 -26.51 -12.40
C LEU A 13 12.03 -26.84 -11.04
N GLU A 14 13.36 -26.86 -10.97
CA GLU A 14 14.09 -27.16 -9.75
C GLU A 14 14.89 -25.95 -9.27
N GLY A 15 15.07 -25.85 -7.95
CA GLY A 15 15.94 -24.86 -7.32
C GLY A 15 15.57 -23.41 -7.62
N LEU A 16 16.59 -22.56 -7.80
CA LEU A 16 16.45 -21.12 -8.01
C LEU A 16 15.85 -20.74 -9.38
N ASP A 17 15.91 -21.62 -10.35
CA ASP A 17 15.35 -21.37 -11.67
C ASP A 17 13.82 -21.30 -11.65
N ALA A 18 13.18 -22.05 -10.73
CA ALA A 18 11.74 -21.96 -10.49
C ALA A 18 11.32 -20.54 -10.05
N VAL A 19 12.12 -19.91 -9.19
CA VAL A 19 11.90 -18.53 -8.71
C VAL A 19 11.96 -17.54 -9.87
N ARG A 20 12.97 -17.66 -10.70
CA ARG A 20 13.19 -16.75 -11.83
C ARG A 20 12.13 -16.90 -12.92
N MET A 21 11.64 -18.11 -13.16
CA MET A 21 10.56 -18.37 -14.12
C MET A 21 9.20 -17.84 -13.66
N ARG A 22 8.96 -17.76 -12.37
CA ARG A 22 7.70 -17.32 -11.77
C ARG A 22 7.91 -16.36 -10.58
N PRO A 23 8.60 -15.22 -10.77
CA PRO A 23 8.95 -14.31 -9.67
C PRO A 23 7.73 -13.79 -8.93
N GLY A 24 6.61 -13.58 -9.61
CA GLY A 24 5.36 -13.14 -8.99
C GLY A 24 4.83 -14.04 -7.88
N MET A 25 5.16 -15.35 -7.90
CA MET A 25 4.78 -16.28 -6.82
C MET A 25 5.55 -16.02 -5.52
N TYR A 26 6.74 -15.41 -5.58
CA TYR A 26 7.64 -15.20 -4.44
C TYR A 26 7.69 -13.75 -3.96
N ILE A 27 7.65 -12.79 -4.89
CA ILE A 27 7.74 -11.34 -4.59
C ILE A 27 6.48 -10.55 -4.98
N GLY A 28 5.40 -11.24 -5.40
CA GLY A 28 4.12 -10.65 -5.76
C GLY A 28 4.06 -10.00 -7.14
N SER A 29 5.11 -9.33 -7.61
CA SER A 29 5.19 -8.70 -8.93
C SER A 29 6.64 -8.46 -9.35
N THR A 30 6.87 -8.11 -10.62
CA THR A 30 8.19 -7.66 -11.14
C THR A 30 8.30 -6.14 -11.29
N GLY A 31 7.26 -5.40 -10.86
CA GLY A 31 7.26 -3.94 -10.80
C GLY A 31 7.89 -3.40 -9.51
N SER A 32 7.69 -2.11 -9.23
CA SER A 32 8.27 -1.40 -8.08
C SER A 32 8.04 -2.11 -6.74
N ARG A 33 6.83 -2.63 -6.49
CA ARG A 33 6.50 -3.34 -5.24
C ARG A 33 7.38 -4.59 -5.05
N GLY A 34 7.50 -5.43 -6.06
CA GLY A 34 8.33 -6.65 -5.98
C GLY A 34 9.83 -6.32 -5.92
N LEU A 35 10.28 -5.26 -6.61
CA LEU A 35 11.65 -4.78 -6.51
C LEU A 35 12.02 -4.42 -5.06
N HIS A 36 11.20 -3.61 -4.39
CA HIS A 36 11.44 -3.21 -2.99
C HIS A 36 11.26 -4.39 -2.03
N HIS A 37 10.44 -5.39 -2.38
CA HIS A 37 10.29 -6.60 -1.56
C HIS A 37 11.60 -7.37 -1.38
N MET A 38 12.51 -7.33 -2.37
CA MET A 38 13.85 -7.91 -2.21
C MET A 38 14.63 -7.30 -1.04
N ILE A 39 14.51 -5.98 -0.83
CA ILE A 39 15.13 -5.30 0.33
C ILE A 39 14.52 -5.84 1.63
N TRP A 40 13.19 -5.96 1.67
CA TRP A 40 12.49 -6.38 2.89
C TRP A 40 12.84 -7.81 3.30
N GLU A 41 13.02 -8.73 2.38
CA GLU A 41 13.45 -10.10 2.70
C GLU A 41 14.83 -10.15 3.37
N ILE A 42 15.77 -9.28 3.00
CA ILE A 42 17.08 -9.19 3.66
C ILE A 42 16.99 -8.41 4.99
N VAL A 43 16.22 -7.31 5.02
CA VAL A 43 16.02 -6.51 6.23
C VAL A 43 15.30 -7.32 7.31
N ASP A 44 14.29 -8.13 6.95
CA ASP A 44 13.57 -9.00 7.88
C ASP A 44 14.51 -10.02 8.55
N ASN A 45 15.55 -10.49 7.85
CA ASN A 45 16.56 -11.35 8.44
C ASN A 45 17.41 -10.62 9.51
N ALA A 46 17.77 -9.36 9.25
CA ALA A 46 18.47 -8.51 10.23
C ALA A 46 17.58 -8.17 11.43
N ILE A 47 16.29 -7.91 11.20
CA ILE A 47 15.29 -7.64 12.25
C ILE A 47 15.09 -8.88 13.12
N ASP A 48 15.08 -10.08 12.56
CA ASP A 48 14.96 -11.32 13.35
C ASP A 48 16.14 -11.48 14.34
N GLU A 49 17.34 -11.04 13.97
CA GLU A 49 18.48 -10.96 14.92
C GLU A 49 18.23 -9.90 16.01
N ALA A 50 17.66 -8.73 15.65
CA ALA A 50 17.36 -7.68 16.61
C ALA A 50 16.21 -8.05 17.56
N ALA A 51 15.13 -8.64 17.05
CA ALA A 51 13.96 -9.08 17.83
C ALA A 51 14.31 -10.14 18.87
N ASN A 52 15.36 -10.91 18.61
CA ASN A 52 15.89 -11.92 19.53
C ASN A 52 17.06 -11.40 20.40
N GLY A 53 17.33 -10.08 20.37
CA GLY A 53 18.30 -9.41 21.22
C GLY A 53 19.77 -9.57 20.79
N TYR A 54 20.03 -10.06 19.58
CA TYR A 54 21.39 -10.28 19.08
C TYR A 54 21.94 -9.09 18.30
N ALA A 55 21.09 -8.30 17.62
CA ALA A 55 21.48 -7.11 16.92
C ALA A 55 20.90 -5.84 17.59
N THR A 56 21.66 -4.75 17.55
CA THR A 56 21.28 -3.43 18.09
C THR A 56 21.31 -2.34 17.02
N GLU A 57 21.91 -2.64 15.87
CA GLU A 57 22.03 -1.70 14.76
C GLU A 57 21.81 -2.43 13.41
N ILE A 58 21.00 -1.82 12.56
CA ILE A 58 20.71 -2.29 11.19
C ILE A 58 20.91 -1.12 10.24
N THR A 59 21.71 -1.32 9.21
CA THR A 59 21.99 -0.31 8.19
C THR A 59 21.48 -0.77 6.83
N VAL A 60 20.78 0.13 6.12
CA VAL A 60 20.32 -0.09 4.73
C VAL A 60 20.92 1.00 3.85
N THR A 61 21.70 0.63 2.84
CA THR A 61 22.39 1.56 1.94
C THR A 61 22.00 1.31 0.49
N LEU A 62 21.48 2.34 -0.17
CA LEU A 62 21.31 2.37 -1.62
C LEU A 62 22.57 2.93 -2.27
N LYS A 63 23.28 2.11 -3.04
CA LYS A 63 24.58 2.46 -3.62
C LYS A 63 24.43 3.16 -4.98
N LYS A 64 25.47 3.85 -5.39
CA LYS A 64 25.52 4.60 -6.67
C LYS A 64 25.37 3.72 -7.90
N ASP A 65 25.79 2.46 -7.83
CA ASP A 65 25.72 1.48 -8.92
C ASP A 65 24.34 0.81 -9.06
N GLY A 66 23.36 1.22 -8.23
CA GLY A 66 22.00 0.68 -8.19
C GLY A 66 21.83 -0.57 -7.32
N SER A 67 22.91 -1.02 -6.63
CA SER A 67 22.81 -2.11 -5.65
C SER A 67 22.25 -1.61 -4.30
N CYS A 68 21.78 -2.56 -3.51
CA CYS A 68 21.34 -2.33 -2.12
C CYS A 68 22.19 -3.17 -1.17
N GLU A 69 22.61 -2.57 -0.08
CA GLU A 69 23.34 -3.24 0.99
C GLU A 69 22.56 -3.16 2.30
N VAL A 70 22.44 -4.29 2.98
CA VAL A 70 21.86 -4.40 4.33
C VAL A 70 22.90 -5.00 5.26
N THR A 71 23.14 -4.35 6.39
CA THR A 71 24.11 -4.79 7.40
C THR A 71 23.45 -4.84 8.76
N ASP A 72 23.67 -5.91 9.51
CA ASP A 72 23.36 -6.02 10.93
C ASP A 72 24.61 -6.29 11.77
N ASN A 73 24.53 -6.02 13.06
CA ASN A 73 25.58 -6.34 14.04
C ASN A 73 25.22 -7.56 14.89
N GLY A 74 24.41 -8.50 14.36
CA GLY A 74 23.94 -9.70 15.01
C GLY A 74 25.00 -10.79 15.17
N ARG A 75 24.56 -12.05 15.22
CA ARG A 75 25.45 -13.22 15.39
C ARG A 75 26.25 -13.58 14.13
N GLY A 76 25.76 -13.19 12.97
CA GLY A 76 26.21 -13.66 11.67
C GLY A 76 25.63 -15.03 11.29
N ILE A 77 25.49 -15.28 9.98
CA ILE A 77 25.08 -16.58 9.46
C ILE A 77 26.16 -17.62 9.81
N PRO A 78 25.81 -18.87 10.23
CA PRO A 78 26.79 -19.92 10.44
C PRO A 78 27.67 -20.16 9.21
N THR A 79 28.98 -20.31 9.42
CA THR A 79 29.97 -20.48 8.34
C THR A 79 30.45 -21.93 8.19
N ASP A 80 29.99 -22.83 9.07
CA ASP A 80 30.34 -24.24 9.08
C ASP A 80 29.81 -24.95 7.83
N ILE A 81 30.45 -26.09 7.51
CA ILE A 81 30.02 -26.96 6.42
C ILE A 81 28.74 -27.71 6.82
N HIS A 82 27.71 -27.61 5.99
CA HIS A 82 26.45 -28.32 6.21
C HIS A 82 26.65 -29.84 6.03
N PRO A 83 26.31 -30.66 7.05
CA PRO A 83 26.71 -32.08 7.06
C PRO A 83 26.11 -32.91 5.92
N GLN A 84 24.94 -32.55 5.37
CA GLN A 84 24.28 -33.29 4.31
C GLN A 84 24.70 -32.84 2.91
N LEU A 85 25.01 -31.54 2.74
CA LEU A 85 25.25 -30.95 1.40
C LEU A 85 26.74 -30.74 1.11
N GLY A 86 27.62 -30.76 2.13
CA GLY A 86 29.06 -30.64 1.95
C GLY A 86 29.53 -29.23 1.54
N VAL A 87 28.64 -28.23 1.57
CA VAL A 87 28.93 -26.81 1.29
C VAL A 87 28.69 -25.96 2.53
N SER A 88 29.13 -24.70 2.53
CA SER A 88 28.93 -23.82 3.69
C SER A 88 27.45 -23.57 3.97
N ALA A 89 27.09 -23.34 5.25
CA ALA A 89 25.72 -22.99 5.59
C ALA A 89 25.28 -21.67 4.92
N VAL A 90 26.19 -20.73 4.66
CA VAL A 90 25.95 -19.52 3.86
C VAL A 90 25.45 -19.91 2.46
N GLU A 91 26.18 -20.81 1.77
CA GLU A 91 25.79 -21.26 0.44
C GLU A 91 24.42 -21.95 0.45
N VAL A 92 24.14 -22.78 1.44
CA VAL A 92 22.84 -23.44 1.58
C VAL A 92 21.70 -22.41 1.69
N VAL A 93 21.85 -21.38 2.54
CA VAL A 93 20.82 -20.34 2.75
C VAL A 93 20.51 -19.56 1.48
N TYR A 94 21.50 -19.32 0.63
CA TYR A 94 21.34 -18.52 -0.58
C TYR A 94 21.05 -19.34 -1.85
N THR A 95 21.25 -20.67 -1.84
CA THR A 95 21.03 -21.51 -3.03
C THR A 95 19.91 -22.54 -2.89
N GLN A 96 19.50 -22.87 -1.67
CA GLN A 96 18.44 -23.85 -1.43
C GLN A 96 17.14 -23.16 -1.00
N LEU A 97 16.04 -23.51 -1.67
CA LEU A 97 14.71 -23.14 -1.22
C LEU A 97 14.33 -23.95 0.04
N HIS A 98 13.58 -23.34 0.93
CA HIS A 98 13.15 -23.96 2.19
C HIS A 98 14.31 -24.41 3.09
N ALA A 99 15.42 -23.69 3.06
CA ALA A 99 16.56 -23.86 3.95
C ALA A 99 16.71 -22.66 4.89
N GLY A 100 16.93 -22.94 6.19
CA GLY A 100 17.14 -21.86 7.17
C GLY A 100 17.06 -22.33 8.61
N GLY A 101 17.75 -21.62 9.51
CA GLY A 101 17.76 -21.91 10.96
C GLY A 101 16.47 -21.57 11.70
N LYS A 102 15.48 -20.98 11.01
CA LYS A 102 14.21 -20.49 11.58
C LYS A 102 13.15 -21.59 11.71
N PHE A 103 13.38 -22.76 11.13
CA PHE A 103 12.53 -23.95 11.32
C PHE A 103 12.69 -24.60 12.69
N ASN A 104 13.66 -24.15 13.50
CA ASN A 104 13.89 -24.66 14.83
C ASN A 104 13.56 -23.57 15.86
N ASP A 105 12.51 -23.77 16.64
CA ASP A 105 12.00 -22.85 17.68
C ASP A 105 13.03 -22.46 18.75
N LYS A 106 14.14 -23.18 18.84
CA LYS A 106 15.22 -22.89 19.80
C LYS A 106 16.05 -21.66 19.41
N ASN A 107 16.07 -21.29 18.14
CA ASN A 107 16.95 -20.25 17.63
C ASN A 107 16.28 -18.87 17.57
N TYR A 108 14.96 -18.83 17.30
CA TYR A 108 14.19 -17.59 17.15
C TYR A 108 12.82 -17.74 17.82
N ALA A 109 12.51 -16.85 18.78
CA ALA A 109 11.22 -16.85 19.46
C ALA A 109 10.10 -16.30 18.56
N TYR A 110 10.41 -15.27 17.78
CA TYR A 110 9.52 -14.64 16.79
C TYR A 110 10.33 -14.36 15.53
N SER A 111 9.79 -14.67 14.36
CA SER A 111 10.44 -14.43 13.08
C SER A 111 9.41 -13.98 12.03
N GLY A 112 9.79 -12.99 11.21
CA GLY A 112 9.04 -12.60 10.01
C GLY A 112 9.35 -13.50 8.80
N GLY A 113 10.53 -14.08 8.76
CA GLY A 113 11.01 -14.96 7.69
C GLY A 113 10.68 -16.43 7.92
N LEU A 114 9.43 -16.85 7.61
CA LEU A 114 8.90 -18.18 7.97
C LEU A 114 9.18 -19.29 6.97
N HIS A 115 9.32 -18.95 5.70
CA HIS A 115 9.32 -19.94 4.61
C HIS A 115 10.73 -20.44 4.24
N GLY A 116 11.78 -19.83 4.81
CA GLY A 116 13.17 -20.18 4.48
C GLY A 116 13.53 -19.98 3.01
N VAL A 117 12.88 -19.01 2.34
CA VAL A 117 13.09 -18.77 0.90
C VAL A 117 13.56 -17.34 0.60
N GLY A 118 13.41 -16.38 1.50
CA GLY A 118 13.67 -14.96 1.21
C GLY A 118 15.07 -14.70 0.67
N ALA A 119 16.11 -15.18 1.36
CA ALA A 119 17.50 -14.99 0.94
C ALA A 119 17.80 -15.63 -0.42
N SER A 120 17.33 -16.86 -0.65
CA SER A 120 17.52 -17.57 -1.91
C SER A 120 16.72 -16.97 -3.06
N VAL A 121 15.53 -16.41 -2.78
CA VAL A 121 14.72 -15.65 -3.76
C VAL A 121 15.45 -14.37 -4.16
N VAL A 122 16.01 -13.60 -3.23
CA VAL A 122 16.79 -12.39 -3.56
C VAL A 122 18.00 -12.76 -4.40
N ASN A 123 18.72 -13.84 -4.08
CA ASN A 123 19.82 -14.33 -4.89
C ASN A 123 19.38 -14.71 -6.31
N ALA A 124 18.29 -15.45 -6.46
CA ALA A 124 17.78 -15.89 -7.76
C ALA A 124 17.40 -14.73 -8.70
N LEU A 125 16.92 -13.61 -8.12
CA LEU A 125 16.42 -12.44 -8.85
C LEU A 125 17.46 -11.31 -8.99
N SER A 126 18.70 -11.54 -8.49
CA SER A 126 19.80 -10.59 -8.58
C SER A 126 20.70 -10.88 -9.77
N GLU A 127 21.28 -9.84 -10.35
CA GLU A 127 22.40 -9.93 -11.27
C GLU A 127 23.62 -10.54 -10.56
N TRP A 128 23.90 -10.01 -9.37
CA TRP A 128 24.87 -10.55 -8.43
C TRP A 128 24.47 -10.26 -6.98
N LEU A 129 24.98 -11.09 -6.06
CA LEU A 129 24.81 -10.95 -4.64
C LEU A 129 26.11 -11.31 -3.92
N VAL A 130 26.51 -10.53 -2.93
CA VAL A 130 27.68 -10.75 -2.07
C VAL A 130 27.22 -10.81 -0.62
N VAL A 131 27.66 -11.85 0.06
CA VAL A 131 27.43 -12.04 1.50
C VAL A 131 28.75 -11.95 2.23
N ASP A 132 28.83 -11.01 3.16
CA ASP A 132 29.93 -10.89 4.12
C ASP A 132 29.43 -11.34 5.49
N VAL A 133 30.14 -12.25 6.14
CA VAL A 133 29.83 -12.73 7.49
C VAL A 133 31.01 -12.40 8.41
N TYR A 134 30.70 -11.72 9.49
CA TYR A 134 31.64 -11.32 10.53
C TYR A 134 31.37 -12.12 11.80
N GLN A 135 32.15 -13.19 11.99
CA GLN A 135 31.95 -14.12 13.09
C GLN A 135 33.29 -14.65 13.63
N ASN A 136 33.42 -14.85 14.94
CA ASN A 136 34.60 -15.42 15.56
C ASN A 136 35.92 -14.74 15.17
N TYR A 137 35.92 -13.38 15.16
CA TYR A 137 37.05 -12.55 14.75
C TYR A 137 37.51 -12.76 13.30
N THR A 138 36.68 -13.36 12.48
CA THR A 138 37.00 -13.66 11.08
C THR A 138 35.93 -13.04 10.16
N HIS A 139 36.39 -12.47 9.05
CA HIS A 139 35.58 -12.01 7.94
C HIS A 139 35.57 -13.10 6.87
N TYR A 140 34.36 -13.56 6.55
CA TYR A 140 34.10 -14.51 5.44
C TYR A 140 33.29 -13.80 4.38
N GLN A 141 33.51 -14.17 3.11
CA GLN A 141 32.78 -13.63 1.98
C GLN A 141 32.45 -14.72 0.96
N GLN A 142 31.27 -14.66 0.39
CA GLN A 142 30.86 -15.47 -0.76
C GLN A 142 30.08 -14.60 -1.76
N ARG A 143 30.36 -14.82 -3.06
CA ARG A 143 29.72 -14.12 -4.17
C ARG A 143 28.91 -15.08 -5.00
N PHE A 144 27.73 -14.63 -5.42
CA PHE A 144 26.79 -15.34 -6.28
C PHE A 144 26.48 -14.47 -7.50
N GLU A 145 26.27 -15.10 -8.67
CA GLU A 145 25.90 -14.40 -9.91
C GLU A 145 24.86 -15.18 -10.70
N SER A 146 24.00 -14.47 -11.42
CA SER A 146 23.10 -15.06 -12.41
C SER A 146 23.78 -15.06 -13.78
N ILE A 147 24.40 -16.19 -14.11
CA ILE A 147 25.23 -16.36 -15.31
C ILE A 147 24.44 -16.95 -16.48
N THR A 148 24.80 -16.60 -17.70
CA THR A 148 24.23 -17.24 -18.90
C THR A 148 25.09 -18.44 -19.28
N ASP A 149 24.52 -19.64 -19.30
CA ASP A 149 25.20 -20.84 -19.78
C ASP A 149 25.54 -20.68 -21.27
N PRO A 150 26.82 -20.69 -21.64
CA PRO A 150 27.24 -20.47 -23.03
C PRO A 150 26.80 -21.59 -24.00
N LYS A 151 26.44 -22.78 -23.49
CA LYS A 151 26.02 -23.90 -24.30
C LYS A 151 24.53 -23.92 -24.60
N THR A 152 23.72 -23.56 -23.59
CA THR A 152 22.26 -23.66 -23.67
C THR A 152 21.59 -22.30 -23.86
N GLY A 153 22.30 -21.18 -23.60
CA GLY A 153 21.74 -19.83 -23.57
C GLY A 153 20.81 -19.59 -22.38
N LYS A 154 20.61 -20.57 -21.49
CA LYS A 154 19.79 -20.46 -20.31
C LYS A 154 20.53 -19.71 -19.21
N ILE A 155 19.76 -19.00 -18.36
CA ILE A 155 20.30 -18.33 -17.18
C ILE A 155 20.33 -19.34 -16.04
N ILE A 156 21.49 -19.51 -15.42
CA ILE A 156 21.69 -20.24 -14.16
C ILE A 156 21.62 -19.19 -13.06
N SER A 157 20.59 -19.26 -12.25
CA SER A 157 20.27 -18.22 -11.25
C SER A 157 21.09 -18.39 -9.98
N GLY A 158 21.65 -17.28 -9.49
CA GLY A 158 22.29 -17.23 -8.16
C GLY A 158 23.41 -18.25 -7.97
N HIS A 159 24.21 -18.50 -9.00
CA HIS A 159 25.29 -19.47 -8.98
C HIS A 159 26.45 -19.00 -8.09
N PRO A 160 26.97 -19.84 -7.15
CA PRO A 160 28.14 -19.48 -6.34
C PRO A 160 29.39 -19.42 -7.24
N MET A 161 30.08 -18.28 -7.24
CA MET A 161 31.28 -18.07 -8.04
C MET A 161 32.51 -18.77 -7.46
N ALA A 162 32.52 -18.98 -6.14
CA ALA A 162 33.53 -19.72 -5.40
C ALA A 162 32.93 -20.18 -4.05
N PRO A 163 33.54 -21.17 -3.40
CA PRO A 163 33.21 -21.51 -2.02
C PRO A 163 33.38 -20.32 -1.06
N LEU A 164 32.73 -20.37 0.12
CA LEU A 164 32.88 -19.37 1.16
C LEU A 164 34.38 -19.19 1.51
N ALA A 165 34.90 -17.98 1.32
CA ALA A 165 36.30 -17.67 1.52
C ALA A 165 36.53 -16.88 2.81
N LYS A 166 37.63 -17.17 3.52
CA LYS A 166 38.14 -16.34 4.61
C LYS A 166 38.90 -15.16 4.00
N VAL A 167 38.40 -13.94 4.23
CA VAL A 167 38.97 -12.69 3.69
C VAL A 167 40.05 -12.13 4.63
N GLY A 168 39.80 -12.19 5.94
CA GLY A 168 40.73 -11.62 6.93
C GLY A 168 40.22 -11.69 8.36
N ASN A 169 40.94 -11.04 9.25
CA ASN A 169 40.53 -10.90 10.64
C ASN A 169 39.76 -9.59 10.85
N THR A 170 38.76 -9.60 11.73
CA THR A 170 37.91 -8.43 12.01
C THR A 170 37.41 -8.44 13.46
N ARG A 171 37.12 -7.25 13.99
CA ARG A 171 36.38 -7.09 15.24
C ARG A 171 34.88 -6.86 15.01
N LYS A 172 34.47 -6.67 13.74
CA LYS A 172 33.04 -6.58 13.39
C LYS A 172 32.34 -7.89 13.71
N ARG A 173 31.04 -7.79 13.86
CA ARG A 173 30.13 -8.92 14.09
C ARG A 173 28.87 -8.70 13.27
N GLY A 174 28.22 -9.77 12.80
CA GLY A 174 26.96 -9.70 12.08
C GLY A 174 27.05 -10.19 10.64
N THR A 175 26.05 -9.82 9.85
CA THR A 175 25.96 -10.16 8.42
C THR A 175 25.82 -8.88 7.61
N GLN A 176 26.45 -8.85 6.43
CA GLN A 176 26.26 -7.81 5.42
C GLN A 176 25.91 -8.48 4.11
N VAL A 177 24.82 -8.07 3.49
CA VAL A 177 24.35 -8.58 2.21
C VAL A 177 24.24 -7.43 1.23
N CYS A 178 24.98 -7.50 0.13
CA CYS A 178 24.89 -6.53 -0.96
C CYS A 178 24.41 -7.22 -2.21
N PHE A 179 23.34 -6.72 -2.84
CA PHE A 179 22.76 -7.32 -4.02
C PHE A 179 22.36 -6.27 -5.07
N LYS A 180 22.39 -6.67 -6.33
CA LYS A 180 21.96 -5.84 -7.45
C LYS A 180 20.82 -6.52 -8.19
N PRO A 181 19.63 -5.91 -8.31
CA PRO A 181 18.51 -6.48 -9.04
C PRO A 181 18.88 -6.75 -10.52
N ASP A 182 18.37 -7.85 -11.05
CA ASP A 182 18.65 -8.24 -12.45
C ASP A 182 17.68 -7.54 -13.41
N PRO A 183 18.16 -6.69 -14.35
CA PRO A 183 17.31 -6.02 -15.34
C PRO A 183 16.63 -6.98 -16.33
N ARG A 184 17.04 -8.27 -16.35
CA ARG A 184 16.38 -9.31 -17.13
C ARG A 184 15.11 -9.85 -16.45
N VAL A 185 14.86 -9.46 -15.18
CA VAL A 185 13.70 -9.87 -14.38
C VAL A 185 12.77 -8.69 -14.14
N PHE A 186 13.32 -7.53 -13.78
CA PHE A 186 12.57 -6.35 -13.40
C PHE A 186 12.46 -5.36 -14.56
N GLU A 187 11.27 -4.76 -14.72
CA GLU A 187 11.04 -3.71 -15.72
C GLU A 187 11.83 -2.43 -15.39
N ASP A 188 11.98 -2.13 -14.11
CA ASP A 188 12.80 -1.05 -13.56
C ASP A 188 13.57 -1.59 -12.35
N THR A 189 14.87 -1.30 -12.28
CA THR A 189 15.74 -1.70 -11.18
C THR A 189 16.08 -0.54 -10.23
N HIS A 190 15.37 0.60 -10.37
CA HIS A 190 15.63 1.78 -9.58
C HIS A 190 14.88 1.75 -8.24
N PHE A 191 15.61 1.56 -7.13
CA PHE A 191 15.06 1.68 -5.78
C PHE A 191 14.68 3.11 -5.45
N GLN A 192 13.43 3.31 -4.98
CA GLN A 192 12.93 4.62 -4.57
C GLN A 192 13.33 4.91 -3.13
N SER A 193 14.16 5.95 -2.94
CA SER A 193 14.71 6.36 -1.63
C SER A 193 13.61 6.58 -0.57
N ASP A 194 12.53 7.25 -0.94
CA ASP A 194 11.44 7.55 -0.01
C ASP A 194 10.69 6.30 0.47
N ILE A 195 10.52 5.29 -0.38
CA ILE A 195 9.90 4.01 0.01
C ILE A 195 10.77 3.31 1.05
N VAL A 196 12.08 3.20 0.77
CA VAL A 196 13.02 2.52 1.67
C VAL A 196 13.12 3.27 2.99
N ARG A 197 13.31 4.59 2.95
CA ARG A 197 13.43 5.44 4.14
C ARG A 197 12.21 5.34 5.05
N ARG A 198 11.00 5.38 4.49
CA ARG A 198 9.75 5.27 5.27
C ARG A 198 9.64 3.91 5.97
N ARG A 199 9.90 2.84 5.24
CA ARG A 199 9.83 1.49 5.82
C ARG A 199 10.89 1.27 6.91
N VAL A 200 12.11 1.75 6.72
CA VAL A 200 13.16 1.70 7.73
C VAL A 200 12.75 2.48 9.00
N ARG A 201 12.13 3.64 8.85
CA ARG A 201 11.58 4.40 10.00
C ARG A 201 10.47 3.64 10.71
N GLU A 202 9.54 3.04 9.98
CA GLU A 202 8.46 2.23 10.54
C GLU A 202 9.02 1.07 11.36
N LEU A 203 10.00 0.35 10.81
CA LEU A 203 10.67 -0.75 11.50
C LEU A 203 11.40 -0.29 12.77
N ALA A 204 11.96 0.92 12.78
CA ALA A 204 12.57 1.50 13.98
C ALA A 204 11.54 1.76 15.09
N TYR A 205 10.31 2.15 14.75
CA TYR A 205 9.23 2.28 15.75
C TYR A 205 8.78 0.91 16.30
N LEU A 206 8.72 -0.13 15.45
CA LEU A 206 8.30 -1.45 15.86
C LEU A 206 9.34 -2.18 16.72
N ASN A 207 10.63 -1.82 16.57
CA ASN A 207 11.76 -2.43 17.26
C ASN A 207 12.43 -1.43 18.22
N LYS A 208 11.76 -1.20 19.35
CA LYS A 208 12.17 -0.27 20.40
C LYS A 208 13.67 -0.41 20.75
N GLY A 209 14.42 0.70 20.75
CA GLY A 209 15.82 0.75 21.14
C GLY A 209 16.82 0.22 20.10
N VAL A 210 16.35 -0.31 18.97
CA VAL A 210 17.22 -0.72 17.86
C VAL A 210 17.51 0.51 16.99
N LYS A 211 18.78 0.74 16.68
CA LYS A 211 19.21 1.80 15.78
C LYS A 211 19.11 1.35 14.33
N PHE A 212 18.36 2.09 13.52
CA PHE A 212 18.29 1.93 12.08
C PHE A 212 18.96 3.09 11.37
N VAL A 213 19.82 2.80 10.41
CA VAL A 213 20.50 3.80 9.58
C VAL A 213 20.14 3.57 8.13
N PHE A 214 19.55 4.57 7.49
CA PHE A 214 19.30 4.54 6.05
C PHE A 214 20.24 5.50 5.34
N THR A 215 20.97 5.02 4.33
CA THR A 215 21.90 5.80 3.52
C THR A 215 21.52 5.70 2.04
N ASP A 216 21.36 6.85 1.38
CA ASP A 216 21.25 6.91 -0.08
C ASP A 216 22.49 7.62 -0.67
N GLU A 217 23.44 6.85 -1.17
CA GLU A 217 24.67 7.39 -1.76
C GLU A 217 24.44 8.13 -3.08
N ARG A 218 23.25 7.97 -3.70
CA ARG A 218 22.86 8.63 -4.94
C ARG A 218 22.40 10.07 -4.71
N ALA A 219 22.03 10.40 -3.44
CA ALA A 219 21.58 11.74 -3.09
C ALA A 219 22.73 12.76 -3.25
N ARG A 220 22.42 13.88 -3.93
CA ARG A 220 23.37 14.98 -4.13
C ARG A 220 23.56 15.80 -2.86
N ASP A 221 22.48 16.03 -2.13
CA ASP A 221 22.45 16.83 -0.89
C ASP A 221 22.89 15.97 0.29
N ALA A 222 23.83 16.46 1.10
CA ALA A 222 24.34 15.76 2.28
C ALA A 222 23.22 15.47 3.30
N ASP A 223 22.29 16.42 3.50
CA ASP A 223 21.16 16.30 4.45
C ASP A 223 20.12 15.25 4.02
N LYS A 224 20.15 14.83 2.76
CA LYS A 224 19.27 13.79 2.20
C LYS A 224 19.98 12.44 2.04
N ARG A 225 21.21 12.34 2.49
CA ARG A 225 22.03 11.14 2.28
C ARG A 225 21.90 10.13 3.41
N VAL A 226 21.91 10.57 4.66
CA VAL A 226 21.92 9.69 5.84
C VAL A 226 20.79 10.06 6.78
N PHE A 227 20.03 9.05 7.21
CA PHE A 227 18.94 9.18 8.18
C PHE A 227 19.12 8.13 9.27
N GLU A 228 19.12 8.56 10.51
CA GLU A 228 19.21 7.69 11.68
C GLU A 228 17.88 7.69 12.43
N TYR A 229 17.42 6.50 12.82
CA TYR A 229 16.18 6.30 13.56
C TYR A 229 16.43 5.38 14.75
N CYS A 230 16.06 5.84 15.94
CA CYS A 230 16.05 5.04 17.16
C CYS A 230 14.97 5.62 18.06
N TYR A 231 14.00 4.81 18.44
CA TYR A 231 12.83 5.26 19.20
C TYR A 231 12.67 4.46 20.49
N GLU A 232 12.93 5.13 21.62
CA GLU A 232 12.79 4.53 22.94
C GLU A 232 11.34 4.32 23.37
N GLY A 233 10.40 5.10 22.83
CA GLY A 233 8.96 4.94 23.05
C GLY A 233 8.32 3.86 22.15
N GLY A 234 9.02 3.38 21.11
CA GLY A 234 8.54 2.32 20.22
C GLY A 234 7.21 2.67 19.57
N ILE A 235 6.20 1.80 19.71
CA ILE A 235 4.87 2.00 19.10
C ILE A 235 4.10 3.19 19.69
N ALA A 236 4.45 3.67 20.89
CA ALA A 236 3.91 4.91 21.45
C ALA A 236 4.35 6.13 20.63
N ASP A 237 5.62 6.16 20.23
CA ASP A 237 6.14 7.22 19.37
C ASP A 237 5.59 7.08 17.95
N PHE A 238 5.34 5.85 17.52
CA PHE A 238 4.74 5.58 16.21
C PHE A 238 3.33 6.18 16.11
N VAL A 239 2.46 5.92 17.07
CA VAL A 239 1.08 6.47 17.04
C VAL A 239 1.07 8.00 17.10
N LYS A 240 2.01 8.63 17.84
CA LYS A 240 2.20 10.08 17.84
C LYS A 240 2.64 10.60 16.48
N TYR A 241 3.60 9.90 15.84
CA TYR A 241 4.07 10.24 14.50
C TYR A 241 2.94 10.17 13.47
N LEU A 242 2.11 9.12 13.51
CA LEU A 242 0.95 8.95 12.64
C LEU A 242 -0.09 10.08 12.79
N ASN A 243 -0.12 10.73 13.95
CA ASN A 243 -1.05 11.81 14.27
C ASN A 243 -0.41 13.21 14.27
N THR A 244 0.83 13.36 13.80
CA THR A 244 1.55 14.66 13.81
C THR A 244 0.74 15.78 13.15
N ASP A 245 0.05 15.47 12.05
CA ASP A 245 -0.74 16.44 11.28
C ASP A 245 -2.21 16.52 11.73
N LYS A 246 -2.61 15.76 12.77
CA LYS A 246 -3.96 15.73 13.38
C LYS A 246 -3.95 16.43 14.73
N THR A 247 -5.14 16.69 15.29
CA THR A 247 -5.25 17.21 16.65
C THR A 247 -5.59 16.06 17.59
N ALA A 248 -4.62 15.67 18.41
CA ALA A 248 -4.83 14.62 19.40
C ALA A 248 -5.75 15.13 20.53
N ILE A 249 -6.71 14.32 20.94
CA ILE A 249 -7.62 14.58 22.07
C ILE A 249 -7.26 13.77 23.31
N THR A 250 -6.37 12.78 23.15
CA THR A 250 -5.85 11.95 24.25
C THR A 250 -4.34 11.79 24.13
N ASP A 251 -3.68 11.48 25.24
CA ASP A 251 -2.37 10.87 25.20
C ASP A 251 -2.48 9.44 24.65
N PRO A 252 -1.38 8.84 24.17
CA PRO A 252 -1.40 7.45 23.74
C PRO A 252 -1.71 6.48 24.87
N ILE A 253 -2.68 5.61 24.64
CA ILE A 253 -2.97 4.44 25.50
C ILE A 253 -2.06 3.33 25.01
N VAL A 254 -1.09 2.90 25.84
CA VAL A 254 -0.06 1.93 25.43
C VAL A 254 -0.02 0.79 26.42
N PHE A 255 0.02 -0.43 25.91
CA PHE A 255 0.24 -1.62 26.71
C PHE A 255 0.98 -2.72 25.95
N GLU A 256 1.70 -3.52 26.69
CA GLU A 256 2.39 -4.70 26.22
C GLU A 256 2.15 -5.85 27.19
N ALA A 257 1.93 -7.04 26.69
CA ALA A 257 1.82 -8.26 27.50
C ALA A 257 2.24 -9.51 26.70
N MET A 258 2.74 -10.48 27.44
CA MET A 258 3.01 -11.83 26.95
C MET A 258 1.99 -12.79 27.60
N ARG A 259 1.23 -13.54 26.79
CA ARG A 259 0.28 -14.55 27.27
C ARG A 259 0.25 -15.74 26.30
N ASP A 260 0.37 -16.93 26.84
CA ASP A 260 0.31 -18.19 26.08
C ASP A 260 1.28 -18.24 24.87
N GLY A 261 2.46 -17.61 25.01
CA GLY A 261 3.46 -17.51 23.95
C GLY A 261 3.14 -16.48 22.87
N LEU A 262 2.07 -15.71 23.02
CA LEU A 262 1.70 -14.58 22.15
C LEU A 262 2.18 -13.26 22.78
N LEU A 263 2.96 -12.48 22.04
CA LEU A 263 3.32 -11.12 22.40
C LEU A 263 2.28 -10.16 21.83
N VAL A 264 1.62 -9.41 22.70
CA VAL A 264 0.62 -8.39 22.35
C VAL A 264 1.20 -7.01 22.66
N ARG A 265 1.30 -6.15 21.65
CA ARG A 265 1.64 -4.73 21.81
C ARG A 265 0.58 -3.87 21.14
N VAL A 266 0.06 -2.90 21.84
CA VAL A 266 -0.96 -2.00 21.31
C VAL A 266 -0.65 -0.57 21.74
N ALA A 267 -0.79 0.37 20.81
CA ALA A 267 -0.81 1.80 21.09
C ALA A 267 -2.03 2.42 20.39
N ILE A 268 -2.83 3.18 21.14
CA ILE A 268 -4.05 3.82 20.66
C ILE A 268 -3.96 5.31 20.97
N GLN A 269 -4.36 6.17 20.03
CA GLN A 269 -4.54 7.60 20.28
C GLN A 269 -5.78 8.09 19.54
N TYR A 270 -6.59 8.89 20.21
CA TYR A 270 -7.77 9.52 19.62
C TYR A 270 -7.46 10.93 19.14
N THR A 271 -8.04 11.29 18.01
CA THR A 271 -7.92 12.59 17.37
C THR A 271 -9.29 13.20 17.09
N ASP A 272 -9.30 14.46 16.67
CA ASP A 272 -10.50 15.20 16.25
C ASP A 272 -11.07 14.72 14.89
N SER A 273 -10.42 13.75 14.24
CA SER A 273 -10.89 13.18 12.97
C SER A 273 -12.10 12.25 13.16
N TYR A 274 -12.74 11.88 12.07
CA TYR A 274 -13.89 10.95 12.06
C TYR A 274 -13.54 9.57 11.48
N THR A 275 -12.30 9.39 11.02
CA THR A 275 -11.83 8.15 10.39
C THR A 275 -11.12 7.24 11.38
N GLU A 276 -11.36 5.94 11.26
CA GLU A 276 -10.59 4.88 11.91
C GLU A 276 -9.32 4.59 11.11
N ASN A 277 -8.17 4.55 11.79
CA ASN A 277 -6.90 4.15 11.20
C ASN A 277 -6.24 3.10 12.09
N ILE A 278 -6.21 1.86 11.63
CA ILE A 278 -5.54 0.76 12.31
C ILE A 278 -4.37 0.29 11.45
N TYR A 279 -3.18 0.26 12.05
CA TYR A 279 -1.95 -0.25 11.48
C TYR A 279 -1.60 -1.54 12.20
N SER A 280 -1.83 -2.68 11.55
CA SER A 280 -1.64 -3.98 12.15
C SER A 280 -0.39 -4.68 11.63
N PHE A 281 0.32 -5.36 12.53
CA PHE A 281 1.59 -6.02 12.27
C PHE A 281 1.66 -7.38 12.95
N VAL A 282 2.32 -8.32 12.29
CA VAL A 282 2.66 -9.63 12.86
C VAL A 282 4.15 -9.89 12.63
N ASN A 283 4.93 -10.05 13.70
CA ASN A 283 6.38 -10.26 13.61
C ASN A 283 7.10 -9.23 12.71
N ASN A 284 6.78 -7.95 12.87
CA ASN A 284 7.25 -6.82 12.05
C ASN A 284 6.73 -6.78 10.60
N VAL A 285 5.96 -7.78 10.14
CA VAL A 285 5.34 -7.77 8.80
C VAL A 285 4.00 -7.02 8.89
N PRO A 286 3.75 -6.02 8.02
CA PRO A 286 2.47 -5.33 7.98
C PRO A 286 1.38 -6.25 7.45
N THR A 287 0.19 -6.17 8.06
CA THR A 287 -1.01 -6.91 7.64
C THR A 287 -2.11 -5.95 7.21
N PRO A 288 -2.02 -5.35 6.02
CA PRO A 288 -2.96 -4.33 5.57
C PRO A 288 -4.40 -4.83 5.41
N GLU A 289 -4.58 -6.13 5.25
CA GLU A 289 -5.90 -6.79 5.19
C GLU A 289 -6.36 -7.27 6.59
N GLY A 290 -5.61 -6.89 7.65
CA GLY A 290 -5.92 -7.20 9.03
C GLY A 290 -5.65 -8.66 9.41
N GLY A 291 -6.60 -9.29 10.08
CA GLY A 291 -6.52 -10.69 10.53
C GLY A 291 -7.13 -10.89 11.91
N THR A 292 -6.91 -12.07 12.47
CA THR A 292 -7.51 -12.50 13.75
C THR A 292 -7.15 -11.60 14.93
N HIS A 293 -5.93 -11.05 14.97
CA HIS A 293 -5.44 -10.12 15.99
C HIS A 293 -6.14 -8.76 15.91
N GLU A 294 -6.38 -8.21 14.71
CA GLU A 294 -7.09 -6.95 14.52
C GLU A 294 -8.57 -7.08 14.87
N ILE A 295 -9.21 -8.19 14.45
CA ILE A 295 -10.60 -8.49 14.81
C ILE A 295 -10.74 -8.58 16.33
N ALA A 296 -9.80 -9.28 17.01
CA ALA A 296 -9.76 -9.39 18.45
C ALA A 296 -9.62 -8.02 19.15
N PHE A 297 -8.73 -7.18 18.65
CA PHE A 297 -8.54 -5.82 19.13
C PHE A 297 -9.82 -4.98 19.01
N LYS A 298 -10.46 -4.97 17.84
CA LYS A 298 -11.73 -4.25 17.60
C LYS A 298 -12.84 -4.71 18.54
N THR A 299 -12.94 -6.02 18.77
CA THR A 299 -13.91 -6.60 19.71
C THR A 299 -13.64 -6.15 21.14
N ALA A 300 -12.37 -6.23 21.58
CA ALA A 300 -11.96 -5.85 22.93
C ALA A 300 -12.21 -4.36 23.22
N VAL A 301 -11.86 -3.47 22.28
CA VAL A 301 -12.13 -2.02 22.37
C VAL A 301 -13.62 -1.77 22.56
N THR A 302 -14.45 -2.35 21.71
CA THR A 302 -15.90 -2.18 21.76
C THR A 302 -16.48 -2.61 23.11
N LYS A 303 -16.04 -3.76 23.62
CA LYS A 303 -16.50 -4.32 24.90
C LYS A 303 -16.03 -3.48 26.08
N ALA A 304 -14.72 -3.19 26.16
CA ALA A 304 -14.15 -2.43 27.28
C ALA A 304 -14.78 -1.05 27.44
N PHE A 305 -14.98 -0.31 26.35
CA PHE A 305 -15.58 1.01 26.41
C PHE A 305 -17.09 0.99 26.66
N ASN A 306 -17.85 -0.02 26.20
CA ASN A 306 -19.25 -0.18 26.58
C ASN A 306 -19.39 -0.49 28.06
N ASP A 307 -18.58 -1.41 28.60
CA ASP A 307 -18.59 -1.77 30.02
C ASP A 307 -18.25 -0.54 30.89
N TYR A 308 -17.26 0.24 30.47
CA TYR A 308 -16.91 1.50 31.15
C TYR A 308 -18.03 2.54 31.08
N ALA A 309 -18.61 2.78 29.89
CA ALA A 309 -19.68 3.76 29.70
C ALA A 309 -20.93 3.43 30.53
N ARG A 310 -21.26 2.16 30.70
CA ARG A 310 -22.34 1.71 31.62
C ARG A 310 -21.99 1.96 33.08
N ARG A 311 -20.79 1.63 33.49
CA ARG A 311 -20.32 1.80 34.87
C ARG A 311 -20.32 3.25 35.32
N ILE A 312 -19.95 4.20 34.43
CA ILE A 312 -20.02 5.64 34.73
C ILE A 312 -21.43 6.24 34.52
N GLY A 313 -22.42 5.43 34.12
CA GLY A 313 -23.81 5.89 33.90
C GLY A 313 -24.01 6.71 32.62
N ALA A 314 -23.01 6.75 31.70
CA ALA A 314 -23.14 7.46 30.44
C ALA A 314 -24.11 6.76 29.47
N ILE A 315 -24.30 5.45 29.61
CA ILE A 315 -25.30 4.63 28.94
C ILE A 315 -26.16 3.96 29.99
N LYS A 316 -27.48 4.11 29.89
CA LYS A 316 -28.44 3.52 30.87
C LYS A 316 -28.55 2.01 30.65
N GLU A 317 -28.91 1.25 31.69
CA GLU A 317 -29.04 -0.23 31.61
C GLU A 317 -29.97 -0.72 30.50
N LYS A 318 -31.05 0.04 30.21
CA LYS A 318 -32.05 -0.29 29.20
C LYS A 318 -31.66 0.17 27.77
N GLU A 319 -30.64 1.00 27.64
CA GLU A 319 -30.16 1.47 26.33
C GLU A 319 -29.29 0.42 25.65
N ALA A 320 -29.34 0.36 24.32
CA ALA A 320 -28.48 -0.50 23.53
C ALA A 320 -27.00 -0.09 23.69
N ASN A 321 -26.09 -1.04 23.54
CA ASN A 321 -24.67 -0.76 23.47
C ASN A 321 -24.35 0.11 22.25
N LEU A 322 -23.33 0.97 22.38
CA LEU A 322 -22.74 1.67 21.25
C LEU A 322 -22.03 0.66 20.33
N SER A 323 -22.04 0.94 19.04
CA SER A 323 -21.34 0.08 18.07
C SER A 323 -19.82 0.24 18.17
N GLY A 324 -19.11 -0.74 17.65
CA GLY A 324 -17.65 -0.65 17.55
C GLY A 324 -17.18 0.57 16.79
N ASP A 325 -17.86 0.91 15.70
CA ASP A 325 -17.51 2.08 14.87
C ASP A 325 -17.68 3.40 15.61
N ASP A 326 -18.67 3.50 16.52
CA ASP A 326 -18.83 4.69 17.35
C ASP A 326 -17.61 4.94 18.25
N PHE A 327 -17.02 3.87 18.81
CA PHE A 327 -15.81 3.99 19.63
C PHE A 327 -14.53 4.13 18.82
N ARG A 328 -14.51 3.69 17.57
CA ARG A 328 -13.32 3.78 16.71
C ARG A 328 -13.27 5.05 15.87
N GLU A 329 -14.32 5.88 15.91
CA GLU A 329 -14.34 7.19 15.25
C GLU A 329 -13.20 8.09 15.76
N GLY A 330 -12.27 8.46 14.87
CA GLY A 330 -11.09 9.27 15.16
C GLY A 330 -9.97 8.52 15.89
N MET A 331 -10.05 7.19 15.96
CA MET A 331 -9.00 6.35 16.55
C MET A 331 -7.86 6.11 15.55
N THR A 332 -6.64 6.30 16.01
CA THR A 332 -5.43 5.78 15.37
C THR A 332 -4.85 4.72 16.29
N ALA A 333 -4.65 3.51 15.78
CA ALA A 333 -4.10 2.40 16.56
C ALA A 333 -2.96 1.70 15.82
N VAL A 334 -1.92 1.32 16.57
CA VAL A 334 -0.87 0.40 16.15
C VAL A 334 -1.08 -0.89 16.92
N VAL A 335 -1.32 -1.99 16.19
CA VAL A 335 -1.64 -3.30 16.74
C VAL A 335 -0.57 -4.29 16.30
N TYR A 336 0.17 -4.86 17.24
CA TYR A 336 1.27 -5.77 16.96
C TYR A 336 1.07 -7.10 17.68
N ALA A 337 1.19 -8.19 16.92
CA ALA A 337 1.20 -9.56 17.43
C ALA A 337 2.55 -10.23 17.16
N GLY A 338 3.23 -10.69 18.23
CA GLY A 338 4.37 -11.60 18.10
C GLY A 338 3.89 -13.03 18.19
N VAL A 339 3.89 -13.77 17.08
CA VAL A 339 3.37 -15.13 16.93
C VAL A 339 4.51 -16.07 16.57
N LYS A 340 4.63 -17.21 17.25
CA LYS A 340 5.71 -18.17 16.98
C LYS A 340 5.61 -18.78 15.58
N ASN A 341 4.42 -19.26 15.22
CA ASN A 341 4.15 -19.92 13.95
C ASN A 341 2.99 -19.19 13.22
N PRO A 342 3.19 -17.98 12.68
CA PRO A 342 2.11 -17.25 12.04
C PRO A 342 1.72 -17.91 10.70
N GLN A 343 0.40 -17.99 10.50
CA GLN A 343 -0.22 -18.47 9.27
C GLN A 343 -0.84 -17.27 8.55
N PHE A 344 -0.36 -16.97 7.37
CA PHE A 344 -0.86 -15.86 6.57
C PHE A 344 -1.73 -16.37 5.41
N GLU A 345 -2.75 -15.60 5.07
CA GLU A 345 -3.50 -15.79 3.84
C GLU A 345 -2.66 -15.22 2.67
N GLY A 346 -2.13 -16.12 1.81
CA GLY A 346 -1.33 -15.78 0.65
C GLY A 346 0.14 -15.43 0.93
N GLN A 347 0.93 -15.40 -0.15
CA GLN A 347 2.38 -15.16 -0.11
C GLN A 347 2.75 -13.73 0.31
N THR A 348 1.88 -12.75 0.05
CA THR A 348 2.10 -11.34 0.41
C THR A 348 1.97 -11.06 1.90
N LYS A 349 1.61 -12.08 2.71
CA LYS A 349 1.45 -12.00 4.16
C LYS A 349 0.47 -10.90 4.62
N GLY A 350 -0.50 -10.53 3.78
CA GLY A 350 -1.40 -9.39 4.01
C GLY A 350 -2.38 -9.57 5.17
N ARG A 351 -2.68 -10.82 5.58
CA ARG A 351 -3.68 -11.13 6.59
C ARG A 351 -3.27 -12.32 7.46
N LEU A 352 -3.44 -12.19 8.79
CA LEU A 352 -3.20 -13.28 9.74
C LEU A 352 -4.42 -14.20 9.85
N GLY A 353 -4.19 -15.51 9.65
CA GLY A 353 -5.22 -16.55 9.70
C GLY A 353 -5.32 -17.34 11.01
N ASN A 354 -4.31 -17.27 11.89
CA ASN A 354 -4.25 -18.05 13.13
C ASN A 354 -5.49 -17.85 14.03
N THR A 355 -6.35 -18.84 14.14
CA THR A 355 -7.59 -18.76 14.93
C THR A 355 -7.34 -18.70 16.44
N GLU A 356 -6.28 -19.34 16.92
CA GLU A 356 -5.87 -19.36 18.34
C GLU A 356 -5.39 -18.00 18.86
N VAL A 357 -4.96 -17.10 17.98
CA VAL A 357 -4.53 -15.76 18.35
C VAL A 357 -5.70 -14.92 18.86
N LYS A 358 -6.89 -15.07 18.25
CA LYS A 358 -8.05 -14.22 18.54
C LYS A 358 -8.45 -14.21 20.03
N PRO A 359 -8.72 -15.35 20.71
CA PRO A 359 -9.18 -15.33 22.09
C PRO A 359 -8.12 -14.79 23.05
N VAL A 360 -6.84 -15.10 22.84
CA VAL A 360 -5.75 -14.64 23.70
C VAL A 360 -5.54 -13.13 23.54
N PHE A 361 -5.52 -12.63 22.30
CA PHE A 361 -5.33 -11.23 22.00
C PHE A 361 -6.50 -10.39 22.55
N GLU A 362 -7.75 -10.85 22.36
CA GLU A 362 -8.94 -10.20 22.90
C GLU A 362 -8.90 -10.11 24.42
N ALA A 363 -8.57 -11.22 25.11
CA ALA A 363 -8.50 -11.25 26.57
C ALA A 363 -7.44 -10.29 27.12
N VAL A 364 -6.25 -10.22 26.51
CA VAL A 364 -5.18 -9.29 26.91
C VAL A 364 -5.63 -7.85 26.70
N CYS A 365 -6.18 -7.52 25.53
CA CYS A 365 -6.63 -6.17 25.23
C CYS A 365 -7.76 -5.73 26.18
N LEU A 366 -8.73 -6.61 26.44
CA LEU A 366 -9.84 -6.31 27.35
C LEU A 366 -9.32 -6.05 28.77
N GLU A 367 -8.44 -6.89 29.29
CA GLU A 367 -7.83 -6.71 30.61
C GLU A 367 -7.08 -5.39 30.73
N LYS A 368 -6.18 -5.11 29.77
CA LYS A 368 -5.33 -3.92 29.82
C LYS A 368 -6.14 -2.62 29.64
N LEU A 369 -7.11 -2.63 28.73
CA LEU A 369 -8.02 -1.49 28.54
C LEU A 369 -8.90 -1.26 29.78
N SER A 370 -9.43 -2.31 30.41
CA SER A 370 -10.22 -2.17 31.64
C SER A 370 -9.39 -1.53 32.75
N VAL A 371 -8.14 -1.99 32.96
CA VAL A 371 -7.23 -1.40 33.94
C VAL A 371 -6.95 0.09 33.63
N TYR A 372 -6.72 0.43 32.37
CA TYR A 372 -6.50 1.81 31.96
C TYR A 372 -7.72 2.72 32.24
N LEU A 373 -8.92 2.23 31.90
CA LEU A 373 -10.17 2.95 32.06
C LEU A 373 -10.59 3.10 33.54
N ASP A 374 -10.09 2.23 34.43
CA ASP A 374 -10.33 2.29 35.86
C ASP A 374 -9.37 3.21 36.62
N ASP A 375 -8.24 3.58 36.00
CA ASP A 375 -7.28 4.51 36.61
C ASP A 375 -7.82 5.93 36.61
N LEU A 376 -7.93 6.52 37.82
CA LEU A 376 -8.39 7.89 38.00
C LEU A 376 -7.60 8.93 37.20
N LYS A 377 -6.32 8.66 36.90
CA LYS A 377 -5.49 9.55 36.11
C LYS A 377 -5.98 9.68 34.65
N HIS A 378 -6.66 8.67 34.15
CA HIS A 378 -7.12 8.59 32.77
C HIS A 378 -8.61 8.91 32.62
N GLN A 379 -9.31 9.18 33.73
CA GLN A 379 -10.76 9.35 33.76
C GLN A 379 -11.24 10.45 32.79
N GLU A 380 -10.55 11.59 32.73
CA GLU A 380 -10.90 12.68 31.82
C GLU A 380 -10.83 12.24 30.34
N PHE A 381 -9.76 11.54 29.96
CA PHE A 381 -9.60 11.04 28.59
C PHE A 381 -10.65 9.98 28.26
N ALA A 382 -10.90 9.05 29.19
CA ALA A 382 -11.90 7.99 29.02
C ALA A 382 -13.31 8.59 28.82
N GLN A 383 -13.68 9.61 29.60
CA GLN A 383 -14.96 10.33 29.46
C GLN A 383 -15.05 11.04 28.09
N ARG A 384 -14.00 11.73 27.64
CA ARG A 384 -13.95 12.38 26.32
C ARG A 384 -14.18 11.39 25.18
N ILE A 385 -13.58 10.18 25.26
CA ILE A 385 -13.78 9.13 24.26
C ILE A 385 -15.24 8.66 24.25
N VAL A 386 -15.82 8.39 25.42
CA VAL A 386 -17.23 7.97 25.53
C VAL A 386 -18.18 9.06 25.03
N GLU A 387 -17.94 10.33 25.36
CA GLU A 387 -18.75 11.45 24.85
C GLU A 387 -18.67 11.56 23.32
N LYS A 388 -17.46 11.37 22.75
CA LYS A 388 -17.28 11.34 21.30
C LYS A 388 -18.06 10.19 20.68
N ALA A 389 -17.99 8.99 21.25
CA ALA A 389 -18.71 7.82 20.78
C ALA A 389 -20.24 8.00 20.86
N ILE A 390 -20.77 8.60 21.92
CA ILE A 390 -22.20 8.92 22.05
C ILE A 390 -22.64 9.92 20.96
N LYS A 391 -21.81 10.92 20.67
CA LYS A 391 -22.07 11.87 19.57
C LYS A 391 -22.08 11.15 18.22
N ALA A 392 -21.11 10.26 17.98
CA ALA A 392 -21.03 9.45 16.76
C ALA A 392 -22.28 8.58 16.60
N ALA A 393 -22.70 7.86 17.65
CA ALA A 393 -23.89 7.03 17.65
C ALA A 393 -25.17 7.80 17.31
N LYS A 394 -25.36 8.99 17.92
CA LYS A 394 -26.52 9.85 17.64
C LYS A 394 -26.59 10.26 16.17
N VAL A 395 -25.44 10.56 15.58
CA VAL A 395 -25.37 10.95 14.17
C VAL A 395 -25.61 9.76 13.26
N ARG A 396 -25.01 8.60 13.58
CA ARG A 396 -25.23 7.34 12.85
C ARG A 396 -26.74 6.99 12.87
N GLU A 397 -27.38 7.09 14.02
CA GLU A 397 -28.83 6.81 14.12
C GLU A 397 -29.67 7.82 13.34
N ALA A 398 -29.36 9.12 13.43
CA ALA A 398 -30.02 10.15 12.64
C ALA A 398 -29.85 9.91 11.13
N SER A 399 -28.65 9.55 10.70
CA SER A 399 -28.37 9.20 9.30
C SER A 399 -29.13 7.96 8.85
N ARG A 400 -29.22 6.92 9.70
CA ARG A 400 -30.02 5.72 9.43
C ARG A 400 -31.50 6.05 9.25
N LYS A 401 -32.08 6.82 10.20
CA LYS A 401 -33.49 7.25 10.11
C LYS A 401 -33.74 8.10 8.85
N ALA A 402 -32.83 9.00 8.51
CA ALA A 402 -32.96 9.80 7.29
C ALA A 402 -32.92 8.92 6.02
N ARG A 403 -32.07 7.87 6.00
CA ARG A 403 -32.02 6.90 4.91
C ARG A 403 -33.28 6.04 4.83
N GLU A 404 -33.80 5.58 5.96
CA GLU A 404 -35.05 4.79 6.02
C GLU A 404 -36.23 5.60 5.49
N ILE A 405 -36.34 6.87 5.88
CA ILE A 405 -37.35 7.81 5.36
C ILE A 405 -37.14 8.05 3.86
N ALA A 406 -35.88 8.23 3.43
CA ALA A 406 -35.56 8.39 2.01
C ALA A 406 -35.84 7.09 1.22
N ARG A 407 -35.53 5.90 1.75
CA ARG A 407 -35.87 4.61 1.15
C ARG A 407 -37.39 4.38 1.08
N ALA A 408 -38.13 4.73 2.11
CA ALA A 408 -39.59 4.67 2.12
C ALA A 408 -40.22 5.65 1.10
N LYS A 409 -39.64 6.84 0.93
CA LYS A 409 -39.99 7.78 -0.17
C LYS A 409 -39.51 7.26 -1.53
N ASN A 410 -38.32 6.66 -1.61
CA ASN A 410 -37.69 6.22 -2.86
C ASN A 410 -38.19 4.87 -3.37
N ALA A 411 -38.94 4.09 -2.59
CA ALA A 411 -39.74 2.99 -3.10
C ALA A 411 -40.84 3.49 -4.07
N LEU A 412 -41.18 4.79 -3.98
CA LEU A 412 -42.04 5.54 -4.93
C LEU A 412 -41.24 6.43 -5.89
N GLU A 413 -39.94 6.69 -5.61
CA GLU A 413 -39.07 7.54 -6.40
C GLU A 413 -37.69 6.88 -6.56
N ALA A 414 -37.55 5.97 -7.53
CA ALA A 414 -36.24 5.55 -8.08
C ALA A 414 -35.55 6.70 -8.85
N ALA A 415 -35.67 7.94 -8.33
CA ALA A 415 -35.47 9.16 -9.09
C ALA A 415 -34.07 9.82 -9.06
N PRO A 416 -33.08 9.55 -8.16
CA PRO A 416 -31.81 10.29 -8.26
C PRO A 416 -30.88 9.82 -9.39
N LEU A 417 -31.05 8.60 -9.89
CA LEU A 417 -30.25 8.05 -10.99
C LEU A 417 -30.94 8.17 -12.36
N VAL A 418 -32.24 8.46 -12.39
CA VAL A 418 -33.00 8.61 -13.64
C VAL A 418 -32.53 9.91 -14.32
N GLY A 419 -31.84 9.74 -15.45
CA GLY A 419 -31.30 10.84 -16.26
C GLY A 419 -29.83 11.18 -16.03
N LYS A 420 -29.21 10.80 -14.90
CA LYS A 420 -27.80 11.08 -14.60
C LYS A 420 -26.88 9.91 -14.99
N LEU A 421 -27.15 8.72 -14.52
CA LEU A 421 -26.40 7.53 -14.90
C LEU A 421 -26.86 6.99 -16.26
N SER A 422 -25.94 6.92 -17.21
CA SER A 422 -26.14 6.18 -18.46
C SER A 422 -25.65 4.75 -18.28
N SER A 423 -26.54 3.85 -17.83
CA SER A 423 -26.21 2.45 -17.53
C SER A 423 -25.75 1.67 -18.76
N CYS A 424 -24.95 0.61 -18.56
CA CYS A 424 -24.68 -0.41 -19.57
C CYS A 424 -25.76 -1.50 -19.57
N THR A 425 -25.83 -2.29 -20.64
CA THR A 425 -26.78 -3.39 -20.78
C THR A 425 -26.25 -4.73 -20.27
N GLY A 426 -24.93 -4.81 -20.07
CA GLY A 426 -24.25 -6.03 -19.58
C GLY A 426 -24.65 -6.36 -18.14
N LYS A 427 -24.94 -7.65 -17.91
CA LYS A 427 -25.33 -8.16 -16.59
C LYS A 427 -24.16 -8.71 -15.76
N LYS A 428 -22.99 -8.92 -16.39
CA LYS A 428 -21.80 -9.47 -15.74
C LYS A 428 -20.95 -8.33 -15.20
N ALA A 429 -20.95 -8.16 -13.89
CA ALA A 429 -20.17 -7.12 -13.20
C ALA A 429 -18.66 -7.15 -13.57
N GLU A 430 -18.11 -8.35 -13.73
CA GLU A 430 -16.70 -8.60 -14.09
C GLU A 430 -16.27 -7.99 -15.43
N GLN A 431 -17.20 -7.75 -16.35
CA GLN A 431 -16.96 -7.16 -17.66
C GLN A 431 -17.34 -5.69 -17.73
N ASN A 432 -18.13 -5.19 -16.77
CA ASN A 432 -18.66 -3.84 -16.79
C ASN A 432 -17.65 -2.81 -16.28
N GLU A 433 -17.76 -1.62 -16.83
CA GLU A 433 -16.93 -0.46 -16.48
C GLU A 433 -17.83 0.75 -16.19
N LEU A 434 -17.48 1.52 -15.14
CA LEU A 434 -18.10 2.79 -14.82
C LEU A 434 -17.11 3.92 -15.07
N PHE A 435 -17.42 4.81 -15.98
CA PHE A 435 -16.70 6.06 -16.19
C PHE A 435 -17.34 7.17 -15.36
N ILE A 436 -16.60 7.73 -14.44
CA ILE A 436 -16.96 8.94 -13.69
C ILE A 436 -16.36 10.11 -14.48
N VAL A 437 -17.21 10.93 -15.10
CA VAL A 437 -16.78 11.94 -16.07
C VAL A 437 -17.04 13.33 -15.52
N GLU A 438 -16.09 14.25 -15.68
CA GLU A 438 -16.23 15.63 -15.29
C GLU A 438 -17.18 16.39 -16.24
N GLY A 439 -18.29 16.90 -15.68
CA GLY A 439 -19.25 17.76 -16.38
C GLY A 439 -20.18 17.05 -17.36
N ASP A 440 -21.30 17.73 -17.64
CA ASP A 440 -22.34 17.21 -18.55
C ASP A 440 -21.88 17.22 -20.02
N SER A 441 -20.97 18.12 -20.42
CA SER A 441 -20.47 18.21 -21.80
C SER A 441 -19.61 16.99 -22.16
N ALA A 442 -18.59 16.70 -21.37
CA ALA A 442 -17.75 15.52 -21.56
C ALA A 442 -18.55 14.23 -21.34
N GLY A 443 -19.49 14.24 -20.38
CA GLY A 443 -20.46 13.16 -20.17
C GLY A 443 -21.32 12.87 -21.40
N GLY A 444 -21.70 13.89 -22.15
CA GLY A 444 -22.44 13.77 -23.42
C GLY A 444 -21.62 13.09 -24.51
N SER A 445 -20.37 13.52 -24.73
CA SER A 445 -19.46 12.90 -25.69
C SER A 445 -19.13 11.46 -25.32
N ALA A 446 -18.85 11.20 -24.03
CA ALA A 446 -18.58 9.85 -23.52
C ALA A 446 -19.81 8.92 -23.68
N LYS A 447 -21.02 9.42 -23.43
CA LYS A 447 -22.26 8.67 -23.64
C LYS A 447 -22.48 8.26 -25.08
N GLN A 448 -22.11 9.12 -26.03
CA GLN A 448 -22.21 8.83 -27.47
C GLN A 448 -21.11 7.89 -27.95
N GLY A 449 -19.87 8.08 -27.47
CA GLY A 449 -18.71 7.29 -27.89
C GLY A 449 -18.58 5.92 -27.26
N ARG A 450 -19.23 5.65 -26.12
CA ARG A 450 -19.07 4.40 -25.36
C ARG A 450 -19.60 3.13 -26.03
N ASP A 451 -19.08 2.00 -25.64
CA ASP A 451 -19.76 0.72 -25.87
C ASP A 451 -20.86 0.52 -24.81
N ARG A 452 -22.12 0.54 -25.25
CA ARG A 452 -23.29 0.42 -24.36
C ARG A 452 -23.43 -0.95 -23.72
N HIS A 453 -22.75 -1.97 -24.20
CA HIS A 453 -22.87 -3.31 -23.67
C HIS A 453 -22.22 -3.42 -22.30
N PHE A 454 -21.05 -2.79 -22.08
CA PHE A 454 -20.30 -2.94 -20.84
C PHE A 454 -19.85 -1.62 -20.18
N GLN A 455 -19.99 -0.47 -20.87
CA GLN A 455 -19.58 0.82 -20.32
C GLN A 455 -20.76 1.66 -19.85
N ALA A 456 -20.72 2.11 -18.60
CA ALA A 456 -21.65 3.05 -17.99
C ALA A 456 -20.98 4.41 -17.81
N ILE A 457 -21.75 5.50 -17.90
CA ILE A 457 -21.25 6.87 -17.72
C ILE A 457 -22.02 7.54 -16.59
N LEU A 458 -21.29 8.10 -15.64
CA LEU A 458 -21.81 8.94 -14.56
C LEU A 458 -21.13 10.32 -14.64
N PRO A 459 -21.79 11.35 -15.19
CA PRO A 459 -21.27 12.71 -15.16
C PRO A 459 -21.40 13.30 -13.75
N LEU A 460 -20.34 14.01 -13.29
CA LEU A 460 -20.36 14.79 -12.06
C LEU A 460 -20.62 16.26 -12.39
N ARG A 461 -21.53 16.91 -11.68
CA ARG A 461 -21.85 18.32 -11.85
C ARG A 461 -21.02 19.18 -10.89
N GLY A 462 -19.97 19.76 -11.43
CA GLY A 462 -19.03 20.60 -10.67
C GLY A 462 -18.13 19.81 -9.72
N LYS A 463 -17.46 20.53 -8.82
CA LYS A 463 -16.55 19.92 -7.83
C LYS A 463 -17.32 19.24 -6.72
N PRO A 464 -17.12 17.93 -6.47
CA PRO A 464 -17.73 17.24 -5.35
C PRO A 464 -17.25 17.81 -4.01
N LEU A 465 -17.93 17.45 -2.93
CA LEU A 465 -17.52 17.81 -1.56
C LEU A 465 -16.16 17.17 -1.24
N ASN A 466 -15.20 17.96 -0.73
CA ASN A 466 -14.01 17.36 -0.10
C ASN A 466 -14.43 16.64 1.18
N VAL A 467 -14.26 15.30 1.18
CA VAL A 467 -14.73 14.43 2.27
C VAL A 467 -13.73 14.28 3.42
N GLU A 468 -12.50 14.78 3.26
CA GLU A 468 -11.54 14.78 4.36
C GLU A 468 -12.12 15.55 5.55
N LYS A 469 -12.10 14.95 6.75
CA LYS A 469 -12.75 15.50 7.95
C LYS A 469 -14.26 15.78 7.82
N LYS A 470 -14.95 15.08 6.93
CA LYS A 470 -16.41 15.12 6.87
C LYS A 470 -16.98 13.83 7.45
N ARG A 471 -18.11 13.95 8.10
CA ARG A 471 -18.85 12.82 8.65
C ARG A 471 -19.66 12.17 7.55
N LEU A 472 -19.96 10.89 7.73
CA LEU A 472 -20.68 10.11 6.74
C LEU A 472 -22.06 10.70 6.37
N ASP A 473 -22.76 11.32 7.35
CA ASP A 473 -24.05 12.00 7.11
C ASP A 473 -23.91 13.17 6.12
N GLN A 474 -22.83 13.96 6.23
CA GLN A 474 -22.54 15.07 5.32
C GLN A 474 -22.19 14.58 3.91
N VAL A 475 -21.45 13.48 3.83
CA VAL A 475 -21.11 12.85 2.55
C VAL A 475 -22.36 12.33 1.85
N LEU A 476 -23.26 11.69 2.61
CA LEU A 476 -24.54 11.19 2.10
C LEU A 476 -25.56 12.28 1.78
N ALA A 477 -25.44 13.47 2.38
CA ALA A 477 -26.24 14.63 1.99
C ALA A 477 -25.84 15.18 0.63
N ASN A 478 -24.59 14.94 0.16
CA ASN A 478 -24.10 15.36 -1.14
C ASN A 478 -24.69 14.50 -2.26
N GLU A 479 -25.34 15.14 -3.25
CA GLU A 479 -26.03 14.45 -4.36
C GLU A 479 -25.08 13.65 -5.24
N GLU A 480 -23.86 14.19 -5.51
CA GLU A 480 -22.89 13.54 -6.37
C GLU A 480 -22.40 12.20 -5.75
N PHE A 481 -22.06 12.20 -4.47
CA PHE A 481 -21.65 10.99 -3.78
C PHE A 481 -22.82 10.00 -3.60
N ARG A 482 -24.03 10.46 -3.34
CA ARG A 482 -25.19 9.55 -3.32
C ARG A 482 -25.38 8.86 -4.66
N SER A 483 -25.29 9.61 -5.76
CA SER A 483 -25.40 9.05 -7.11
C SER A 483 -24.30 8.02 -7.37
N LEU A 484 -23.06 8.31 -6.96
CA LEU A 484 -21.92 7.41 -7.12
C LEU A 484 -22.09 6.12 -6.29
N ILE A 485 -22.44 6.23 -5.00
CA ILE A 485 -22.68 5.08 -4.12
C ILE A 485 -23.79 4.18 -4.68
N THR A 486 -24.88 4.79 -5.15
CA THR A 486 -26.01 4.06 -5.73
C THR A 486 -25.62 3.39 -7.06
N ALA A 487 -24.81 4.04 -7.89
CA ALA A 487 -24.31 3.48 -9.14
C ALA A 487 -23.42 2.25 -8.89
N LEU A 488 -22.48 2.33 -7.94
CA LEU A 488 -21.57 1.23 -7.58
C LEU A 488 -22.32 0.02 -7.01
N GLY A 489 -23.31 0.28 -6.15
CA GLY A 489 -24.15 -0.78 -5.55
C GLY A 489 -23.57 -1.45 -4.32
N THR A 490 -22.34 -1.11 -3.92
CA THR A 490 -21.61 -1.73 -2.78
C THR A 490 -22.09 -1.28 -1.40
N GLY A 491 -22.90 -0.22 -1.33
CA GLY A 491 -23.12 0.47 -0.05
C GLY A 491 -21.90 1.32 0.34
N ILE A 492 -21.85 1.76 1.60
CA ILE A 492 -20.77 2.60 2.15
C ILE A 492 -20.65 2.42 3.67
N GLY A 493 -19.45 2.52 4.23
CA GLY A 493 -19.19 2.34 5.66
C GLY A 493 -19.51 0.92 6.12
N GLU A 494 -20.28 0.74 7.20
CA GLU A 494 -20.66 -0.58 7.73
C GLU A 494 -21.45 -1.47 6.74
N GLU A 495 -22.15 -0.85 5.79
CA GLU A 495 -22.94 -1.56 4.76
C GLU A 495 -22.11 -1.86 3.50
N PHE A 496 -20.82 -1.50 3.48
CA PHE A 496 -19.97 -1.73 2.32
C PHE A 496 -19.74 -3.22 2.09
N ASP A 497 -20.04 -3.67 0.89
CA ASP A 497 -19.93 -5.07 0.48
C ASP A 497 -19.39 -5.10 -0.96
N ILE A 498 -18.12 -5.42 -1.10
CA ILE A 498 -17.42 -5.47 -2.40
C ILE A 498 -18.05 -6.48 -3.36
N THR A 499 -18.66 -7.56 -2.85
CA THR A 499 -19.30 -8.59 -3.67
C THR A 499 -20.52 -8.08 -4.44
N LYS A 500 -21.09 -6.95 -4.03
CA LYS A 500 -22.21 -6.28 -4.69
C LYS A 500 -21.78 -5.26 -5.75
N LEU A 501 -20.48 -5.13 -6.01
CA LEU A 501 -19.95 -4.21 -7.01
C LEU A 501 -20.51 -4.54 -8.40
N LYS A 502 -21.05 -3.53 -9.07
CA LYS A 502 -21.68 -3.68 -10.40
C LYS A 502 -20.70 -3.50 -11.55
N TYR A 503 -19.51 -2.96 -11.29
CA TYR A 503 -18.53 -2.60 -12.30
C TYR A 503 -17.12 -3.04 -11.85
N ASN A 504 -16.48 -3.92 -12.62
CA ASN A 504 -15.13 -4.38 -12.32
C ASN A 504 -14.08 -3.27 -12.41
N ARG A 505 -14.32 -2.25 -13.25
CA ARG A 505 -13.46 -1.08 -13.36
C ARG A 505 -14.26 0.19 -13.12
N VAL A 506 -13.78 1.00 -12.17
CA VAL A 506 -14.26 2.35 -11.87
C VAL A 506 -13.21 3.32 -12.38
N ILE A 507 -13.49 4.02 -13.46
CA ILE A 507 -12.51 4.83 -14.20
C ILE A 507 -12.85 6.29 -14.00
N ILE A 508 -11.94 7.04 -13.37
CA ILE A 508 -12.05 8.50 -13.23
C ILE A 508 -11.54 9.14 -14.51
N LEU A 509 -12.38 9.91 -15.14
CA LEU A 509 -12.07 10.62 -16.37
C LEU A 509 -12.35 12.12 -16.18
N SER A 510 -11.29 12.90 -16.02
CA SER A 510 -11.34 14.34 -15.77
C SER A 510 -10.45 15.09 -16.75
N ASP A 511 -10.69 16.38 -16.90
CA ASP A 511 -9.92 17.26 -17.74
C ASP A 511 -8.44 17.31 -17.33
N ALA A 512 -7.55 17.64 -18.28
CA ALA A 512 -6.11 17.72 -18.04
C ALA A 512 -5.69 19.08 -17.43
N ASP A 513 -6.60 19.75 -16.72
CA ASP A 513 -6.37 21.03 -16.07
C ASP A 513 -6.31 20.92 -14.53
N GLN A 514 -6.21 22.07 -13.87
CA GLN A 514 -6.13 22.12 -12.40
C GLN A 514 -7.44 21.68 -11.73
N ASP A 515 -8.59 21.95 -12.33
CA ASP A 515 -9.90 21.61 -11.80
C ASP A 515 -10.13 20.10 -11.88
N GLY A 516 -9.79 19.48 -13.01
CA GLY A 516 -9.82 18.04 -13.19
C GLY A 516 -8.86 17.31 -12.26
N ALA A 517 -7.67 17.86 -12.04
CA ALA A 517 -6.73 17.31 -11.04
C ALA A 517 -7.32 17.35 -9.63
N HIS A 518 -8.02 18.42 -9.27
CA HIS A 518 -8.69 18.55 -7.97
C HIS A 518 -9.86 17.58 -7.82
N ILE A 519 -10.69 17.40 -8.86
CA ILE A 519 -11.79 16.43 -8.85
C ILE A 519 -11.25 15.02 -8.67
N ARG A 520 -10.17 14.64 -9.36
CA ARG A 520 -9.48 13.36 -9.13
C ARG A 520 -9.04 13.19 -7.68
N ALA A 521 -8.41 14.21 -7.10
CA ALA A 521 -7.95 14.17 -5.71
C ALA A 521 -9.12 13.98 -4.73
N ILE A 522 -10.26 14.66 -4.95
CA ILE A 522 -11.47 14.50 -4.13
C ILE A 522 -12.03 13.08 -4.24
N LEU A 523 -12.15 12.54 -5.45
CA LEU A 523 -12.67 11.17 -5.67
C LEU A 523 -11.74 10.11 -5.07
N LEU A 524 -10.42 10.26 -5.24
CA LEU A 524 -9.45 9.37 -4.61
C LEU A 524 -9.52 9.44 -3.09
N THR A 525 -9.69 10.65 -2.51
CA THR A 525 -9.92 10.82 -1.07
C THR A 525 -11.18 10.11 -0.61
N PHE A 526 -12.27 10.21 -1.38
CA PHE A 526 -13.53 9.52 -1.09
C PHE A 526 -13.37 8.01 -1.09
N PHE A 527 -12.78 7.43 -2.14
CA PHE A 527 -12.53 5.99 -2.20
C PHE A 527 -11.60 5.54 -1.08
N PHE A 528 -10.53 6.27 -0.82
CA PHE A 528 -9.57 5.94 0.25
C PHE A 528 -10.22 5.96 1.64
N ARG A 529 -11.10 6.94 1.92
CA ARG A 529 -11.71 7.10 3.26
C ARG A 529 -12.92 6.20 3.49
N TYR A 530 -13.71 5.94 2.47
CA TYR A 530 -15.03 5.31 2.63
C TYR A 530 -15.23 4.00 1.88
N MET A 531 -14.36 3.68 0.91
CA MET A 531 -14.44 2.47 0.07
C MET A 531 -13.03 1.95 -0.25
N ARG A 532 -12.20 1.80 0.77
CA ARG A 532 -10.78 1.44 0.60
C ARG A 532 -10.58 0.13 -0.16
N GLU A 533 -11.43 -0.86 0.08
CA GLU A 533 -11.37 -2.16 -0.58
C GLU A 533 -11.46 -2.04 -2.11
N LEU A 534 -12.20 -1.07 -2.65
CA LEU A 534 -12.19 -0.81 -4.10
C LEU A 534 -10.80 -0.48 -4.65
N VAL A 535 -9.97 0.19 -3.85
CA VAL A 535 -8.59 0.54 -4.25
C VAL A 535 -7.65 -0.64 -4.03
N THR A 536 -7.74 -1.31 -2.88
CA THR A 536 -6.84 -2.43 -2.54
C THR A 536 -7.07 -3.65 -3.42
N GLU A 537 -8.31 -3.90 -3.86
CA GLU A 537 -8.65 -4.97 -4.80
C GLU A 537 -8.46 -4.57 -6.28
N GLY A 538 -8.01 -3.33 -6.53
CA GLY A 538 -7.57 -2.89 -7.86
C GLY A 538 -8.68 -2.51 -8.82
N HIS A 539 -9.84 -2.08 -8.32
CA HIS A 539 -11.00 -1.69 -9.15
C HIS A 539 -10.95 -0.23 -9.60
N VAL A 540 -10.13 0.64 -9.01
CA VAL A 540 -10.09 2.08 -9.30
C VAL A 540 -8.99 2.42 -10.30
N TYR A 541 -9.35 3.16 -11.35
CA TYR A 541 -8.45 3.56 -12.42
C TYR A 541 -8.59 5.05 -12.73
N ILE A 542 -7.52 5.64 -13.26
CA ILE A 542 -7.52 6.97 -13.87
C ILE A 542 -7.37 6.78 -15.38
N GLY A 543 -8.32 7.32 -16.15
CA GLY A 543 -8.24 7.38 -17.60
C GLY A 543 -7.24 8.46 -18.03
N MET A 544 -6.40 8.14 -18.99
CA MET A 544 -5.35 9.03 -19.52
C MET A 544 -5.71 9.44 -20.95
N PRO A 545 -6.45 10.56 -21.15
CA PRO A 545 -6.69 11.08 -22.48
C PRO A 545 -5.40 11.66 -23.08
N PRO A 546 -5.28 11.76 -24.41
CA PRO A 546 -4.13 12.41 -25.04
C PRO A 546 -4.13 13.92 -24.78
N LEU A 547 -2.94 14.48 -24.63
CA LEU A 547 -2.73 15.93 -24.49
C LEU A 547 -2.69 16.63 -25.84
N TYR A 548 -2.18 15.94 -26.89
CA TYR A 548 -2.00 16.53 -28.22
C TYR A 548 -2.48 15.58 -29.32
N LYS A 549 -2.96 16.20 -30.40
CA LYS A 549 -3.23 15.56 -31.68
C LYS A 549 -2.37 16.22 -32.75
N VAL A 550 -1.55 15.44 -33.44
CA VAL A 550 -0.76 15.89 -34.61
C VAL A 550 -1.31 15.19 -35.84
N ALA A 551 -1.76 15.95 -36.84
CA ALA A 551 -2.41 15.37 -38.01
C ALA A 551 -1.88 15.98 -39.30
N LYS A 552 -1.80 15.16 -40.37
CA LYS A 552 -1.44 15.56 -41.73
C LYS A 552 -1.94 14.54 -42.74
N GLY A 553 -2.69 14.98 -43.76
CA GLY A 553 -3.04 14.14 -44.89
C GLY A 553 -3.71 12.82 -44.55
N GLY A 554 -4.65 12.82 -43.59
CA GLY A 554 -5.34 11.62 -43.13
C GLY A 554 -4.58 10.76 -42.08
N LYS A 555 -3.30 11.04 -41.81
CA LYS A 555 -2.54 10.43 -40.74
C LYS A 555 -2.67 11.24 -39.46
N THR A 556 -3.05 10.60 -38.35
CA THR A 556 -3.19 11.20 -37.02
C THR A 556 -2.30 10.46 -36.03
N ILE A 557 -1.59 11.21 -35.17
CA ILE A 557 -0.84 10.69 -34.02
C ILE A 557 -1.33 11.41 -32.78
N TYR A 558 -1.70 10.64 -31.75
CA TYR A 558 -2.06 11.17 -30.45
C TYR A 558 -0.86 11.06 -29.48
N CYS A 559 -0.56 12.15 -28.77
CA CYS A 559 0.51 12.20 -27.77
C CYS A 559 -0.09 12.35 -26.38
N TYR A 560 0.35 11.51 -25.45
CA TYR A 560 -0.18 11.44 -24.08
C TYR A 560 0.68 12.21 -23.08
N ASP A 561 1.87 12.63 -23.48
CA ASP A 561 2.80 13.44 -22.69
C ASP A 561 3.58 14.41 -23.60
N ASP A 562 4.24 15.40 -22.96
CA ASP A 562 5.02 16.42 -23.65
C ASP A 562 6.24 15.82 -24.36
N ASN A 563 6.81 14.72 -23.85
CA ASN A 563 8.01 14.09 -24.39
C ASN A 563 7.73 13.36 -25.71
N ALA A 564 6.51 12.87 -25.91
CA ALA A 564 6.10 12.17 -27.14
C ALA A 564 5.88 13.16 -28.32
N LEU A 565 5.61 14.43 -28.03
CA LEU A 565 5.25 15.42 -29.05
C LEU A 565 6.36 15.67 -30.10
N PRO A 566 7.65 15.86 -29.74
CA PRO A 566 8.71 16.08 -30.73
C PRO A 566 8.89 14.89 -31.69
N ALA A 567 8.78 13.66 -31.17
CA ALA A 567 8.86 12.46 -31.99
C ALA A 567 7.70 12.32 -32.96
N ALA A 568 6.48 12.64 -32.52
CA ALA A 568 5.28 12.65 -33.36
C ALA A 568 5.37 13.69 -34.50
N ILE A 569 5.83 14.90 -34.19
CA ILE A 569 6.05 15.97 -35.20
C ILE A 569 7.09 15.52 -36.23
N LYS A 570 8.21 14.94 -35.77
CA LYS A 570 9.25 14.44 -36.67
C LYS A 570 8.74 13.31 -37.58
N SER A 571 7.88 12.43 -37.08
CA SER A 571 7.29 11.32 -37.83
C SER A 571 6.27 11.77 -38.89
N ILE A 572 5.50 12.83 -38.63
CA ILE A 572 4.49 13.36 -39.56
C ILE A 572 5.11 14.28 -40.60
N GLY A 573 6.20 14.99 -40.29
CA GLY A 573 6.91 15.90 -41.15
C GLY A 573 6.21 17.26 -41.30
N ARG A 574 6.81 18.18 -42.07
CA ARG A 574 6.31 19.58 -42.22
C ARG A 574 4.88 19.65 -42.77
N GLY A 575 4.13 20.70 -42.39
CA GLY A 575 2.75 20.94 -42.86
C GLY A 575 1.70 20.13 -42.05
N TYR A 576 1.97 19.88 -40.81
CA TYR A 576 1.03 19.23 -39.86
C TYR A 576 0.10 20.26 -39.20
N THR A 577 -1.01 19.77 -38.68
CA THR A 577 -1.87 20.52 -37.74
C THR A 577 -1.63 19.99 -36.35
N LEU A 578 -1.46 20.91 -35.39
CA LEU A 578 -1.30 20.57 -33.96
C LEU A 578 -2.51 21.10 -33.20
N GLN A 579 -3.17 20.20 -32.48
CA GLN A 579 -4.24 20.52 -31.53
C GLN A 579 -3.83 20.09 -30.14
N ARG A 580 -3.92 20.99 -29.16
CA ARG A 580 -3.79 20.67 -27.73
C ARG A 580 -5.19 20.55 -27.15
N TYR A 581 -5.46 19.44 -26.47
CA TYR A 581 -6.69 19.25 -25.74
C TYR A 581 -6.55 19.80 -24.31
N LYS A 582 -7.39 20.74 -23.93
CA LYS A 582 -7.46 21.28 -22.57
C LYS A 582 -8.49 20.56 -21.72
N GLY A 583 -9.52 20.00 -22.35
CA GLY A 583 -10.57 19.25 -21.69
C GLY A 583 -11.19 18.20 -22.60
N LEU A 584 -11.86 17.25 -21.99
CA LEU A 584 -12.56 16.14 -22.65
C LEU A 584 -13.71 16.62 -23.56
N GLY A 585 -14.31 17.77 -23.22
CA GLY A 585 -15.37 18.40 -24.03
C GLY A 585 -14.91 18.90 -25.39
N GLU A 586 -13.58 18.99 -25.62
CA GLU A 586 -13.00 19.36 -26.94
C GLU A 586 -12.84 18.14 -27.86
N MET A 587 -13.07 16.92 -27.34
CA MET A 587 -13.01 15.69 -28.11
C MET A 587 -14.41 15.30 -28.61
N ASN A 588 -14.50 14.93 -29.87
CA ASN A 588 -15.73 14.33 -30.38
C ASN A 588 -15.88 12.88 -29.91
N PRO A 589 -17.07 12.26 -30.00
CA PRO A 589 -17.31 10.90 -29.50
C PRO A 589 -16.37 9.85 -30.08
N GLU A 590 -16.03 9.91 -31.38
CA GLU A 590 -15.12 8.95 -32.00
C GLU A 590 -13.69 9.08 -31.48
N GLN A 591 -13.20 10.31 -31.31
CA GLN A 591 -11.87 10.58 -30.76
C GLN A 591 -11.76 10.08 -29.31
N LEU A 592 -12.80 10.33 -28.50
CA LEU A 592 -12.84 9.88 -27.12
C LEU A 592 -12.89 8.34 -27.03
N TRP A 593 -13.62 7.69 -27.93
CA TRP A 593 -13.60 6.24 -28.05
C TRP A 593 -12.21 5.72 -28.40
N GLU A 594 -11.65 6.16 -29.54
CA GLU A 594 -10.36 5.66 -30.04
C GLU A 594 -9.20 5.81 -29.06
N THR A 595 -9.18 6.90 -28.29
CA THR A 595 -8.00 7.26 -27.48
C THR A 595 -8.14 6.89 -26.00
N THR A 596 -9.38 6.84 -25.47
CA THR A 596 -9.60 6.84 -24.01
C THR A 596 -10.56 5.75 -23.53
N MET A 597 -11.53 5.35 -24.36
CA MET A 597 -12.57 4.41 -23.91
C MET A 597 -12.44 3.02 -24.51
N ASN A 598 -11.87 2.88 -25.71
CA ASN A 598 -11.66 1.59 -26.36
C ASN A 598 -10.64 0.73 -25.56
N PRO A 599 -11.03 -0.46 -25.08
CA PRO A 599 -10.13 -1.32 -24.32
C PRO A 599 -8.80 -1.66 -25.01
N ASP A 600 -8.82 -1.76 -26.35
CA ASP A 600 -7.65 -2.19 -27.14
C ASP A 600 -6.57 -1.10 -27.28
N GLY A 601 -6.94 0.18 -27.15
CA GLY A 601 -6.01 1.32 -27.45
C GLY A 601 -5.82 2.31 -26.31
N ARG A 602 -6.68 2.30 -25.31
CA ARG A 602 -6.67 3.27 -24.21
C ARG A 602 -5.52 3.08 -23.23
N LYS A 603 -5.16 4.16 -22.55
CA LYS A 603 -4.22 4.12 -21.42
C LYS A 603 -4.98 4.32 -20.12
N LEU A 604 -4.85 3.37 -19.19
CA LEU A 604 -5.40 3.45 -17.85
C LEU A 604 -4.26 3.34 -16.83
N MET A 605 -4.32 4.16 -15.79
CA MET A 605 -3.46 4.06 -14.63
C MET A 605 -4.27 3.43 -13.49
N GLN A 606 -3.89 2.25 -13.04
CA GLN A 606 -4.50 1.63 -11.86
C GLN A 606 -4.05 2.36 -10.61
N VAL A 607 -5.00 2.65 -9.72
CA VAL A 607 -4.71 3.28 -8.42
C VAL A 607 -4.37 2.18 -7.42
N THR A 608 -3.19 2.27 -6.82
CA THR A 608 -2.70 1.32 -5.82
C THR A 608 -2.31 2.02 -4.54
N ILE A 609 -2.44 1.33 -3.42
CA ILE A 609 -1.92 1.77 -2.12
C ILE A 609 -0.70 0.90 -1.81
N GLU A 610 0.49 1.45 -2.01
CA GLU A 610 1.74 0.76 -1.69
C GLU A 610 2.08 0.84 -0.19
N ASP A 611 1.77 1.97 0.41
CA ASP A 611 2.02 2.30 1.82
C ASP A 611 0.79 3.03 2.38
N LEU A 612 0.08 2.36 3.28
CA LEU A 612 -1.14 2.88 3.89
C LEU A 612 -0.88 4.13 4.75
N THR A 613 0.24 4.14 5.47
CA THR A 613 0.65 5.24 6.34
C THR A 613 0.90 6.52 5.55
N GLU A 614 1.66 6.39 4.46
CA GLU A 614 1.96 7.53 3.60
C GLU A 614 0.72 8.00 2.84
N ALA A 615 -0.14 7.09 2.39
CA ALA A 615 -1.41 7.45 1.75
C ALA A 615 -2.30 8.25 2.71
N ASP A 616 -2.47 7.80 3.96
CA ASP A 616 -3.23 8.52 5.00
C ASP A 616 -2.64 9.90 5.25
N ARG A 617 -1.32 9.98 5.42
CA ARG A 617 -0.62 11.24 5.64
C ARG A 617 -0.79 12.21 4.47
N ARG A 618 -0.60 11.74 3.23
CA ARG A 618 -0.76 12.57 2.02
C ARG A 618 -2.17 13.09 1.88
N VAL A 619 -3.17 12.25 2.09
CA VAL A 619 -4.57 12.66 2.07
C VAL A 619 -4.83 13.70 3.17
N THR A 620 -4.39 13.46 4.40
CA THR A 620 -4.55 14.41 5.52
C THR A 620 -3.85 15.75 5.25
N VAL A 621 -2.63 15.74 4.74
CA VAL A 621 -1.85 16.97 4.45
C VAL A 621 -2.45 17.76 3.28
N LEU A 622 -2.79 17.07 2.19
CA LEU A 622 -3.21 17.73 0.94
C LEU A 622 -4.69 18.13 0.97
N MET A 623 -5.55 17.33 1.59
CA MET A 623 -7.00 17.50 1.57
C MET A 623 -7.58 17.97 2.92
N GLY A 624 -6.80 17.92 4.01
CA GLY A 624 -7.23 18.36 5.34
C GLY A 624 -7.33 19.87 5.50
N ASP A 625 -7.82 20.34 6.68
CA ASP A 625 -8.08 21.74 6.96
C ASP A 625 -6.82 22.55 7.29
N LYS A 626 -5.76 21.89 7.79
CA LYS A 626 -4.52 22.58 8.16
C LYS A 626 -3.77 23.06 6.91
N VAL A 627 -3.51 24.37 6.84
CA VAL A 627 -2.87 25.00 5.67
C VAL A 627 -1.35 24.84 5.70
N GLU A 628 -0.72 24.93 6.88
CA GLU A 628 0.74 24.93 7.01
C GLU A 628 1.42 23.63 6.56
N PRO A 629 0.92 22.42 6.91
CA PRO A 629 1.48 21.17 6.36
C PRO A 629 1.40 21.10 4.84
N ARG A 630 0.30 21.60 4.25
CA ARG A 630 0.10 21.65 2.80
C ARG A 630 1.08 22.61 2.13
N LYS A 631 1.30 23.81 2.69
CA LYS A 631 2.32 24.76 2.19
C LYS A 631 3.71 24.15 2.25
N ALA A 632 4.07 23.54 3.36
CA ALA A 632 5.37 22.88 3.53
C ALA A 632 5.56 21.76 2.49
N TYR A 633 4.52 20.95 2.25
CA TYR A 633 4.55 19.90 1.23
C TYR A 633 4.75 20.49 -0.18
N ILE A 634 3.99 21.52 -0.54
CA ILE A 634 4.12 22.19 -1.85
C ILE A 634 5.52 22.77 -2.02
N SER A 635 6.05 23.45 -1.00
CA SER A 635 7.40 24.04 -1.06
C SER A 635 8.50 22.99 -1.21
N ALA A 636 8.31 21.79 -0.63
CA ALA A 636 9.30 20.71 -0.69
C ALA A 636 9.28 19.94 -2.02
N TYR A 637 8.12 19.83 -2.67
CA TYR A 637 7.93 18.91 -3.81
C TYR A 637 7.53 19.58 -5.12
N ALA A 638 7.02 20.83 -5.09
CA ALA A 638 6.62 21.52 -6.31
C ALA A 638 7.84 22.00 -7.11
N ASN A 639 7.81 21.75 -8.40
CA ASN A 639 8.77 22.34 -9.33
C ASN A 639 8.25 23.68 -9.83
N PHE A 640 8.62 24.77 -9.15
CA PHE A 640 8.23 26.14 -9.54
C PHE A 640 8.89 26.64 -10.84
N ASN A 641 9.92 25.93 -11.32
CA ASN A 641 10.61 26.26 -12.58
C ASN A 641 10.03 25.51 -13.80
N LYS A 642 9.03 24.66 -13.59
CA LYS A 642 8.35 23.99 -14.71
C LYS A 642 7.52 25.01 -15.48
N GLN A 643 8.04 25.46 -16.61
CA GLN A 643 7.30 26.31 -17.55
C GLN A 643 6.45 25.43 -18.46
N ASP A 644 5.30 25.96 -18.90
CA ASP A 644 4.54 25.36 -19.98
C ASP A 644 5.23 25.75 -21.29
N ASP A 645 6.07 24.86 -21.82
CA ASP A 645 6.86 25.09 -23.04
C ASP A 645 6.00 25.01 -24.33
N PHE A 646 4.67 24.87 -24.19
CA PHE A 646 3.78 24.86 -25.33
C PHE A 646 3.82 26.24 -26.03
N LYS A 647 4.47 26.30 -27.18
CA LYS A 647 4.41 27.41 -28.10
C LYS A 647 3.38 27.10 -29.17
N PRO A 648 2.32 27.91 -29.33
CA PRO A 648 1.41 27.74 -30.46
C PRO A 648 2.23 27.81 -31.74
N VAL A 649 1.97 26.92 -32.69
CA VAL A 649 2.61 26.90 -34.00
C VAL A 649 2.22 28.20 -34.71
N THR A 650 3.19 29.07 -34.97
CA THR A 650 3.00 30.31 -35.71
C THR A 650 2.95 30.03 -37.22
N GLU A 651 2.39 30.95 -38.01
CA GLU A 651 2.34 30.80 -39.48
C GLU A 651 3.73 30.63 -40.11
N SER A 652 4.79 31.13 -39.46
CA SER A 652 6.20 30.95 -39.89
C SER A 652 6.71 29.53 -39.72
N ASP A 653 6.06 28.69 -38.91
CA ASP A 653 6.43 27.30 -38.67
C ASP A 653 5.63 26.32 -39.58
N ARG A 654 4.67 26.86 -40.38
CA ARG A 654 3.91 26.15 -41.39
C ARG A 654 4.64 26.20 -42.72
#